data_dfcad72ba4ee7828647f8835d2207d4c
#
_entry.id   dfcad72ba4ee7828647f8835d2207d4c
#
_cell.length_a   1.000
_cell.length_b   1.000
_cell.length_c   1.000
_cell.angle_alpha   90.00
_cell.angle_beta   90.00
_cell.angle_gamma   90.00
#
_symmetry.space_group_name_H-M   'P 1'
#
loop_
_entity.id
_entity.type
_entity.pdbx_description
1 polymer ?
#
loop_
_entity_poly.entity_id
_entity_poly.type
_entity_poly.pdbx_seq_one_letter_code
_entity_poly.pdbx_strand_id
1 'polypeptide(L)'
;MVADAIRAALLTLIGLNLSAATSTSTGDTQAVMTIPAVTENQTWTVSLSQDWDVLGPFPIHAREQHFLSPSFPLKLTDPIDLNATWPSSYADGGSVGWTKAQSLDDVIEVSYPSVRWAALRATEGWAALQHHSVLRSVITVYPPSNPSNQETSIPRLLVDLDQGSFFTLLPPSDNKDDKFVPEWHAGNIYALGRAPPNAVSLPYPPSTDSPTTYEIVVSGDYEIRLFGDPRFDLGSEVPKTSIILTVDIQDTVPAVVRVDSHAVVSDFVDGWAFGNAVGVGLRSLDGWWTVTGASVSANLAEIFEVSLLQKTRIAPTQTRIIPITLTQRAPLRHDSIELTLTVESQDTVSEVRIAIPVEHYAQWSADDVPAAGIKASFFYGTSMPASFIVIPPREPTNAPQPPILALHGAGLDALKEHRLSWVEALPRQRHSWVILPAGRTEWGLDWHGPSTREAWNTVEALSDILGAREEWRSWSFAPDTRVLLMGHSNGGQGAWYVGGRYPDRIVGVVPAAGYIKSQAYVPWVQSRSAHYIDPALRALLDSSLTPDDNDLFLSNLADTPILAIHGGDDENVPVWHTRELVATLKTWNPHANVTYREDSGEHHWYEGLFLNDAVKTFVASILSGEGATAAPSSRSYTLTVAVPSDSGSLHGWSVHSLSIPGRLGRLGVDIEPGGISVRTTNIKAFSIRLGSLPEDVKNVPFLVDGQSVELDEASWDQPDFFLALAQEQGVWSPYPLFDVQSVPPTGRILNVLSSAGPITIVIPSQSPSAQLSAGLRIAHNLDVYHKLDADIITEDEAATRMRDGSLASANIVVLARGELGAFSRSILEEARTPFKISGTSLKLRGRLLNGPSMATLFLHPHPTNANSLVLFAYGADMSGFERAVRLFPIRTGVTVPDWIVVGRQADERGTGGVHGAGVWGNNWSWNEAMSAF
;
A
#
# COMPACT_ATOMS: atom_id res chain seq x y z
N MET A 1 24.97 -25.78 4.20
CA MET A 1 25.84 -24.61 3.95
C MET A 1 25.09 -23.46 3.22
N VAL A 2 24.42 -23.71 2.11
CA VAL A 2 23.63 -22.63 1.46
C VAL A 2 22.32 -22.35 2.21
N ALA A 3 21.65 -23.38 2.71
CA ALA A 3 20.47 -23.25 3.56
C ALA A 3 20.78 -22.50 4.88
N ASP A 4 21.97 -22.69 5.42
CA ASP A 4 22.43 -22.00 6.63
C ASP A 4 22.82 -20.53 6.34
N ALA A 5 23.27 -20.23 5.14
CA ALA A 5 23.53 -18.86 4.69
C ALA A 5 22.23 -18.08 4.42
N ILE A 6 21.20 -18.74 3.90
CA ILE A 6 19.87 -18.14 3.72
C ILE A 6 19.14 -17.99 5.07
N ARG A 7 19.29 -18.96 5.99
CA ARG A 7 18.88 -18.81 7.39
C ARG A 7 19.60 -17.66 8.09
N ALA A 8 20.90 -17.50 7.88
CA ALA A 8 21.66 -16.36 8.40
C ALA A 8 21.20 -15.02 7.78
N ALA A 9 20.90 -14.98 6.47
CA ALA A 9 20.42 -13.78 5.79
C ALA A 9 19.01 -13.38 6.25
N LEU A 10 18.09 -14.33 6.46
CA LEU A 10 16.76 -14.08 7.02
C LEU A 10 16.79 -13.68 8.51
N LEU A 11 17.71 -14.23 9.28
CA LEU A 11 17.95 -13.84 10.67
C LEU A 11 18.65 -12.48 10.79
N THR A 12 19.43 -12.08 9.78
CA THR A 12 20.08 -10.76 9.71
C THR A 12 19.09 -9.68 9.23
N LEU A 13 18.00 -10.05 8.57
CA LEU A 13 16.95 -9.16 8.11
C LEU A 13 16.08 -8.58 9.24
N ILE A 14 16.10 -9.20 10.42
CA ILE A 14 15.24 -8.80 11.55
C ILE A 14 16.06 -8.25 12.74
N GLY A 15 17.35 -8.33 12.68
CA GLY A 15 18.20 -7.81 13.75
C GLY A 15 19.62 -7.63 13.27
N LEU A 16 19.97 -6.39 13.02
CA LEU A 16 21.31 -5.84 13.15
C LEU A 16 21.63 -4.81 12.05
N ASN A 17 21.31 -3.56 12.34
CA ASN A 17 22.20 -2.45 12.03
C ASN A 17 22.98 -2.11 13.30
N LEU A 18 23.93 -2.96 13.64
CA LEU A 18 24.94 -2.72 14.67
C LEU A 18 26.28 -3.17 14.11
N SER A 19 26.92 -2.32 13.31
CA SER A 19 28.36 -2.39 13.09
C SER A 19 29.06 -1.34 13.93
N ALA A 20 29.39 -1.70 15.16
CA ALA A 20 30.39 -0.98 15.93
C ALA A 20 31.77 -1.36 15.36
N ALA A 21 32.49 -0.36 14.87
CA ALA A 21 33.90 -0.49 14.52
C ALA A 21 34.72 -0.71 15.78
N THR A 22 35.23 -1.93 15.97
CA THR A 22 36.25 -2.21 16.97
C THR A 22 37.63 -1.93 16.42
N SER A 23 38.23 -0.82 16.80
CA SER A 23 39.68 -0.62 16.71
C SER A 23 40.31 -1.12 17.98
N THR A 24 41.10 -2.17 17.87
CA THR A 24 42.00 -2.64 18.95
C THR A 24 43.20 -1.70 19.07
N SER A 25 43.38 -1.06 20.22
CA SER A 25 44.69 -0.58 20.69
C SER A 25 44.88 -0.97 22.14
N THR A 26 45.87 -1.80 22.35
CA THR A 26 46.43 -2.14 23.67
C THR A 26 47.21 -0.98 24.28
N GLY A 27 46.95 -0.63 25.54
CA GLY A 27 47.74 0.35 26.28
C GLY A 27 47.18 0.57 27.66
N ASP A 28 47.80 -0.14 28.64
CA ASP A 28 47.60 0.09 30.07
C ASP A 28 47.86 1.53 30.47
N THR A 29 46.89 2.18 31.09
CA THR A 29 47.13 3.28 32.02
C THR A 29 45.97 3.39 33.02
N GLN A 30 46.32 3.40 34.30
CA GLN A 30 45.43 3.58 35.41
C GLN A 30 44.53 4.82 35.23
N ALA A 31 43.26 4.63 35.21
CA ALA A 31 42.26 5.71 35.15
C ALA A 31 41.99 6.20 36.60
N VAL A 32 42.38 7.42 36.84
CA VAL A 32 41.86 8.24 37.93
C VAL A 32 40.41 8.56 37.60
N MET A 33 39.52 8.17 38.49
CA MET A 33 38.10 8.47 38.44
C MET A 33 37.92 10.00 38.56
N THR A 34 37.85 10.68 37.41
CA THR A 34 37.35 12.07 37.36
C THR A 34 35.84 11.98 37.26
N ILE A 35 35.11 12.46 38.24
CA ILE A 35 33.69 12.75 38.19
C ILE A 35 33.48 13.66 36.96
N PRO A 36 32.66 13.29 35.98
CA PRO A 36 32.42 14.19 34.86
C PRO A 36 31.76 15.47 35.43
N ALA A 37 32.35 16.61 35.09
CA ALA A 37 31.69 17.88 35.29
C ALA A 37 30.31 17.84 34.67
N VAL A 38 29.27 18.18 35.44
CA VAL A 38 27.91 18.38 34.92
C VAL A 38 27.99 19.47 33.84
N THR A 39 27.99 19.08 32.60
CA THR A 39 27.81 20.02 31.49
C THR A 39 26.42 20.60 31.68
N GLU A 40 26.34 21.92 31.93
CA GLU A 40 25.08 22.65 31.97
C GLU A 40 24.34 22.41 30.65
N ASN A 41 23.23 21.68 30.66
CA ASN A 41 22.37 21.47 29.48
C ASN A 41 21.77 22.83 29.06
N GLN A 42 22.12 23.30 27.88
CA GLN A 42 21.57 24.53 27.29
C GLN A 42 20.25 24.34 26.56
N THR A 43 19.84 23.10 26.36
CA THR A 43 18.64 22.67 25.59
C THR A 43 17.77 21.74 26.40
N TRP A 44 16.51 21.59 25.98
CA TRP A 44 15.63 20.57 26.50
C TRP A 44 16.23 19.17 26.26
N THR A 45 16.02 18.26 27.22
CA THR A 45 16.41 16.85 27.05
C THR A 45 15.28 15.93 27.49
N VAL A 46 15.32 14.68 27.03
CA VAL A 46 14.28 13.69 27.31
C VAL A 46 14.91 12.37 27.73
N SER A 47 14.21 11.64 28.61
CA SER A 47 14.54 10.24 28.90
C SER A 47 13.30 9.36 28.87
N LEU A 48 13.45 8.13 28.38
CA LEU A 48 12.44 7.07 28.41
C LEU A 48 12.81 6.09 29.52
N SER A 49 11.85 5.74 30.36
CA SER A 49 12.05 4.73 31.41
C SER A 49 12.23 3.34 30.76
N GLN A 50 13.15 2.56 31.35
CA GLN A 50 13.38 1.16 30.92
C GLN A 50 12.30 0.19 31.46
N ASP A 51 11.53 0.60 32.45
CA ASP A 51 10.47 -0.23 33.04
C ASP A 51 9.15 -0.09 32.29
N TRP A 52 8.58 -1.22 31.93
CA TRP A 52 7.34 -1.31 31.17
C TRP A 52 6.29 -2.17 31.87
N ASP A 53 5.06 -1.68 31.91
CA ASP A 53 3.86 -2.47 32.21
C ASP A 53 3.28 -2.99 30.89
N VAL A 54 3.00 -4.30 30.79
CA VAL A 54 2.49 -4.97 29.60
C VAL A 54 1.21 -5.71 29.93
N LEU A 55 0.15 -5.42 29.18
CA LEU A 55 -1.16 -6.05 29.30
C LEU A 55 -1.50 -6.85 28.03
N GLY A 56 -1.81 -8.12 28.18
CA GLY A 56 -2.19 -9.01 27.08
C GLY A 56 -1.84 -10.48 27.35
N PRO A 57 -1.89 -11.36 26.33
CA PRO A 57 -2.27 -11.08 24.95
C PRO A 57 -3.81 -11.14 24.74
N PHE A 58 -4.31 -10.34 23.82
CA PHE A 58 -5.68 -10.41 23.33
C PHE A 58 -5.68 -10.89 21.88
N PRO A 59 -6.52 -11.85 21.48
CA PRO A 59 -6.53 -12.32 20.09
C PRO A 59 -6.99 -11.21 19.16
N ILE A 60 -6.25 -11.03 18.06
CA ILE A 60 -6.69 -10.30 16.89
C ILE A 60 -6.64 -11.25 15.69
N HIS A 61 -7.69 -11.26 14.92
CA HIS A 61 -7.72 -12.00 13.65
C HIS A 61 -7.78 -10.97 12.53
N ALA A 62 -6.83 -11.04 11.63
CA ALA A 62 -6.78 -10.29 10.39
C ALA A 62 -7.22 -8.82 10.51
N ARG A 63 -6.40 -7.97 11.13
CA ARG A 63 -6.53 -6.52 10.97
C ARG A 63 -7.73 -5.85 11.65
N GLU A 64 -8.26 -6.44 12.70
CA GLU A 64 -9.35 -5.84 13.49
C GLU A 64 -8.97 -4.59 14.28
N GLN A 65 -7.68 -4.37 14.52
CA GLN A 65 -7.20 -3.24 15.30
C GLN A 65 -7.63 -1.87 14.77
N HIS A 66 -8.01 -1.76 13.50
CA HIS A 66 -8.55 -0.51 12.94
C HIS A 66 -9.87 -0.10 13.58
N PHE A 67 -10.68 -1.05 13.99
CA PHE A 67 -11.97 -0.80 14.64
C PHE A 67 -11.84 -0.64 16.16
N LEU A 68 -10.98 -1.42 16.80
CA LEU A 68 -10.74 -1.34 18.24
C LEU A 68 -9.93 -0.09 18.63
N SER A 69 -10.08 0.36 19.88
CA SER A 69 -9.15 1.33 20.44
C SER A 69 -7.74 0.74 20.47
N PRO A 70 -6.69 1.51 20.10
CA PRO A 70 -5.32 1.06 20.23
C PRO A 70 -4.90 0.76 21.69
N SER A 71 -5.66 1.23 22.66
CA SER A 71 -5.48 0.91 24.10
C SER A 71 -6.43 -0.17 24.61
N PHE A 72 -7.14 -0.89 23.74
CA PHE A 72 -8.06 -1.95 24.20
C PHE A 72 -7.35 -2.93 25.15
N PRO A 73 -7.94 -3.30 26.30
CA PRO A 73 -9.27 -2.99 26.80
C PRO A 73 -9.36 -1.73 27.67
N LEU A 74 -8.31 -0.93 27.73
CA LEU A 74 -8.23 0.23 28.61
C LEU A 74 -9.03 1.43 28.08
N LYS A 75 -9.59 2.20 29.01
CA LYS A 75 -10.09 3.56 28.77
C LYS A 75 -9.07 4.51 29.38
N LEU A 76 -8.29 5.19 28.54
CA LEU A 76 -7.19 6.05 29.00
C LEU A 76 -7.67 7.31 29.74
N THR A 77 -8.96 7.58 29.74
CA THR A 77 -9.60 8.61 30.59
C THR A 77 -9.79 8.17 32.02
N ASP A 78 -9.84 6.85 32.25
CA ASP A 78 -10.04 6.28 33.58
C ASP A 78 -8.68 6.00 34.27
N PRO A 79 -8.60 5.99 35.58
CA PRO A 79 -7.39 5.56 36.32
C PRO A 79 -7.04 4.11 35.93
N ILE A 80 -5.75 3.85 35.66
CA ILE A 80 -5.26 2.52 35.30
C ILE A 80 -5.05 1.71 36.59
N ASP A 81 -5.81 0.61 36.72
CA ASP A 81 -5.64 -0.35 37.85
C ASP A 81 -4.71 -1.50 37.38
N LEU A 82 -3.50 -1.55 37.90
CA LEU A 82 -2.51 -2.58 37.59
C LEU A 82 -2.85 -3.97 38.19
N ASN A 83 -3.87 -4.08 39.04
CA ASN A 83 -4.34 -5.35 39.58
C ASN A 83 -5.57 -5.90 38.79
N ALA A 84 -6.11 -5.14 37.89
CA ALA A 84 -7.27 -5.56 37.10
C ALA A 84 -6.92 -6.69 36.13
N THR A 85 -7.91 -7.51 35.82
CA THR A 85 -7.81 -8.60 34.84
C THR A 85 -8.93 -8.50 33.80
N TRP A 86 -8.65 -8.98 32.60
CA TRP A 86 -9.60 -8.94 31.48
C TRP A 86 -9.73 -10.29 30.81
N PRO A 87 -10.91 -10.61 30.26
CA PRO A 87 -11.11 -11.84 29.50
C PRO A 87 -10.21 -11.92 28.29
N SER A 88 -9.56 -13.07 28.08
CA SER A 88 -8.81 -13.39 26.88
C SER A 88 -8.92 -14.86 26.56
N SER A 89 -9.33 -15.19 25.33
CA SER A 89 -9.45 -16.59 24.89
C SER A 89 -8.08 -17.27 24.66
N TYR A 90 -6.98 -16.52 24.70
CA TYR A 90 -5.64 -17.10 24.62
C TYR A 90 -5.12 -17.60 25.95
N ALA A 91 -5.61 -17.05 27.04
CA ALA A 91 -5.12 -17.38 28.37
C ALA A 91 -5.72 -18.67 28.92
N ASP A 92 -4.89 -19.52 29.53
CA ASP A 92 -5.34 -20.59 30.37
C ASP A 92 -6.06 -20.00 31.59
N GLY A 93 -7.29 -20.42 31.84
CA GLY A 93 -8.14 -19.82 32.88
C GLY A 93 -8.99 -18.64 32.37
N GLY A 94 -8.83 -18.19 31.11
CA GLY A 94 -9.74 -17.28 30.43
C GLY A 94 -9.53 -15.78 30.72
N SER A 95 -8.45 -15.40 31.46
CA SER A 95 -8.18 -14.01 31.79
C SER A 95 -6.69 -13.67 31.76
N VAL A 96 -6.36 -12.42 31.46
CA VAL A 96 -5.01 -11.85 31.46
C VAL A 96 -4.95 -10.61 32.35
N GLY A 97 -3.79 -10.33 32.88
CA GLY A 97 -3.49 -9.14 33.69
C GLY A 97 -2.18 -8.50 33.26
N TRP A 98 -1.77 -7.50 34.02
CA TRP A 98 -0.51 -6.80 33.80
C TRP A 98 0.71 -7.67 34.16
N THR A 99 1.74 -7.57 33.34
CA THR A 99 3.07 -8.14 33.57
C THR A 99 4.12 -7.05 33.43
N LYS A 100 5.36 -7.34 33.82
CA LYS A 100 6.48 -6.40 33.70
C LYS A 100 7.42 -6.82 32.60
N ALA A 101 7.93 -5.84 31.87
CA ALA A 101 9.02 -6.00 30.91
C ALA A 101 10.06 -4.90 31.12
N GLN A 102 11.27 -5.10 30.62
CA GLN A 102 12.31 -4.07 30.59
C GLN A 102 12.81 -3.86 29.18
N SER A 103 13.07 -2.63 28.78
CA SER A 103 13.80 -2.33 27.58
C SER A 103 15.31 -2.41 27.79
N LEU A 104 15.98 -2.96 26.77
CA LEU A 104 17.44 -2.97 26.68
C LEU A 104 17.80 -2.39 25.31
N ASP A 105 18.64 -1.35 25.27
CA ASP A 105 19.06 -0.68 24.04
C ASP A 105 17.85 -0.32 23.14
N ASP A 106 16.83 0.33 23.74
CA ASP A 106 15.57 0.76 23.12
C ASP A 106 14.64 -0.37 22.61
N VAL A 107 15.01 -1.63 22.84
CA VAL A 107 14.21 -2.82 22.47
C VAL A 107 13.43 -3.33 23.66
N ILE A 108 12.11 -3.43 23.52
CA ILE A 108 11.18 -3.99 24.50
C ILE A 108 10.81 -5.39 24.01
N GLU A 109 11.28 -6.44 24.70
CA GLU A 109 10.86 -7.80 24.41
C GLU A 109 9.56 -8.14 25.14
N VAL A 110 8.52 -8.47 24.38
CA VAL A 110 7.20 -8.88 24.88
C VAL A 110 6.98 -10.35 24.59
N SER A 111 6.64 -11.13 25.61
CA SER A 111 6.28 -12.55 25.46
C SER A 111 5.29 -12.97 26.54
N TYR A 112 4.53 -14.05 26.25
CA TYR A 112 3.51 -14.58 27.16
C TYR A 112 3.71 -16.09 27.36
N PRO A 113 4.67 -16.48 28.23
CA PRO A 113 5.04 -17.89 28.44
C PRO A 113 3.92 -18.75 29.05
N SER A 114 2.94 -18.13 29.69
CA SER A 114 1.79 -18.85 30.30
C SER A 114 0.76 -19.29 29.29
N VAL A 115 0.84 -18.83 28.03
CA VAL A 115 -0.08 -19.21 26.97
C VAL A 115 0.42 -20.48 26.27
N ARG A 116 -0.48 -21.44 26.03
CA ARG A 116 -0.17 -22.68 25.30
C ARG A 116 -0.13 -22.46 23.77
N TRP A 117 0.85 -21.70 23.31
CA TRP A 117 0.98 -21.30 21.91
C TRP A 117 0.99 -22.48 20.93
N ALA A 118 1.67 -23.58 21.27
CA ALA A 118 1.71 -24.77 20.43
C ALA A 118 0.30 -25.37 20.19
N ALA A 119 -0.57 -25.35 21.21
CA ALA A 119 -1.93 -25.86 21.08
C ALA A 119 -2.79 -24.92 20.21
N LEU A 120 -2.67 -23.62 20.38
CA LEU A 120 -3.36 -22.63 19.55
C LEU A 120 -2.91 -22.75 18.08
N ARG A 121 -1.60 -22.84 17.85
CA ARG A 121 -1.04 -22.98 16.49
C ARG A 121 -1.48 -24.25 15.81
N ALA A 122 -1.61 -25.37 16.52
CA ALA A 122 -2.07 -26.64 15.96
C ALA A 122 -3.50 -26.58 15.42
N THR A 123 -4.34 -25.69 15.94
CA THR A 123 -5.76 -25.56 15.53
C THR A 123 -5.99 -24.40 14.57
N GLU A 124 -5.34 -23.27 14.80
CA GLU A 124 -5.57 -22.01 14.07
C GLU A 124 -4.44 -21.66 13.10
N GLY A 125 -3.37 -22.46 13.08
CA GLY A 125 -2.19 -22.16 12.27
C GLY A 125 -1.49 -20.87 12.70
N TRP A 126 -0.92 -20.15 11.76
CA TRP A 126 -0.21 -18.89 11.99
C TRP A 126 -1.11 -17.79 12.57
N ALA A 127 -2.40 -17.78 12.25
CA ALA A 127 -3.36 -16.83 12.78
C ALA A 127 -3.42 -16.80 14.31
N ALA A 128 -3.15 -17.92 14.96
CA ALA A 128 -3.11 -18.03 16.42
C ALA A 128 -2.01 -17.21 17.08
N LEU A 129 -0.97 -16.81 16.33
CA LEU A 129 0.11 -15.98 16.88
C LEU A 129 -0.28 -14.49 16.92
N GLN A 130 -1.26 -14.07 16.16
CA GLN A 130 -1.70 -12.67 16.10
C GLN A 130 -2.36 -12.26 17.41
N HIS A 131 -1.85 -11.22 18.01
CA HIS A 131 -2.39 -10.71 19.26
C HIS A 131 -2.15 -9.20 19.41
N HIS A 132 -3.00 -8.61 20.21
CA HIS A 132 -2.89 -7.24 20.67
C HIS A 132 -2.35 -7.22 22.09
N SER A 133 -1.50 -6.26 22.38
CA SER A 133 -1.05 -5.93 23.73
C SER A 133 -0.99 -4.42 23.93
N VAL A 134 -1.12 -3.99 25.18
CA VAL A 134 -0.91 -2.58 25.57
C VAL A 134 0.33 -2.50 26.42
N LEU A 135 1.27 -1.63 26.04
CA LEU A 135 2.45 -1.33 26.81
C LEU A 135 2.35 0.07 27.38
N ARG A 136 2.87 0.27 28.58
CA ARG A 136 2.87 1.55 29.27
C ARG A 136 4.23 1.81 29.93
N SER A 137 4.74 3.02 29.77
CA SER A 137 5.97 3.49 30.42
C SER A 137 5.91 5.00 30.67
N VAL A 138 7.02 5.60 31.07
CA VAL A 138 7.13 7.02 31.43
C VAL A 138 8.23 7.71 30.64
N ILE A 139 7.90 8.88 30.10
CA ILE A 139 8.84 9.81 29.47
C ILE A 139 9.04 10.98 30.44
N THR A 140 10.28 11.38 30.68
CA THR A 140 10.62 12.57 31.47
C THR A 140 11.30 13.60 30.59
N VAL A 141 10.73 14.80 30.53
CA VAL A 141 11.28 15.96 29.81
C VAL A 141 11.94 16.90 30.84
N TYR A 142 13.20 17.22 30.63
CA TYR A 142 14.02 18.05 31.52
C TYR A 142 14.20 19.45 30.90
N PRO A 143 13.96 20.52 31.66
CA PRO A 143 14.18 21.87 31.19
C PRO A 143 15.67 22.19 31.05
N PRO A 144 16.06 23.19 30.24
CA PRO A 144 17.43 23.72 30.19
C PRO A 144 17.89 24.24 31.55
N SER A 145 19.14 23.98 31.91
CA SER A 145 19.72 24.40 33.20
C SER A 145 19.85 25.93 33.34
N ASN A 146 19.93 26.66 32.26
CA ASN A 146 19.96 28.12 32.20
C ASN A 146 19.03 28.60 31.05
N PRO A 147 17.75 28.90 31.31
CA PRO A 147 16.91 29.50 30.32
C PRO A 147 17.43 30.90 29.99
N SER A 148 18.15 31.03 28.85
CA SER A 148 18.48 32.37 28.33
C SER A 148 17.16 33.07 28.05
N ASN A 149 17.11 34.42 28.22
CA ASN A 149 15.92 35.27 28.06
C ASN A 149 15.26 35.26 26.66
N GLN A 150 15.54 34.28 25.82
CA GLN A 150 14.80 33.95 24.62
C GLN A 150 13.61 33.06 25.01
N GLU A 151 12.41 33.41 24.54
CA GLU A 151 11.22 32.59 24.67
C GLU A 151 11.56 31.12 24.35
N THR A 152 11.66 30.29 25.37
CA THR A 152 11.90 28.85 25.20
C THR A 152 10.65 28.24 24.56
N SER A 153 10.70 28.01 23.28
CA SER A 153 9.62 27.31 22.57
C SER A 153 9.37 25.96 23.25
N ILE A 154 8.10 25.57 23.36
CA ILE A 154 7.71 24.26 23.88
C ILE A 154 8.35 23.19 22.98
N PRO A 155 9.13 22.24 23.53
CA PRO A 155 9.79 21.24 22.72
C PRO A 155 8.77 20.28 22.11
N ARG A 156 9.10 19.76 20.92
CA ARG A 156 8.44 18.59 20.33
C ARG A 156 9.31 17.37 20.53
N LEU A 157 8.69 16.21 20.68
CA LEU A 157 9.40 14.94 20.71
C LEU A 157 9.49 14.35 19.30
N LEU A 158 10.61 13.71 18.99
CA LEU A 158 10.74 12.77 17.89
C LEU A 158 10.56 11.37 18.45
N VAL A 159 9.51 10.68 18.04
CA VAL A 159 9.21 9.32 18.51
C VAL A 159 9.24 8.38 17.31
N ASP A 160 10.12 7.40 17.37
CA ASP A 160 10.20 6.31 16.40
C ASP A 160 9.74 5.02 17.05
N LEU A 161 8.72 4.39 16.45
CA LEU A 161 8.12 3.15 16.95
C LEU A 161 8.12 2.12 15.83
N ASP A 162 9.01 1.12 15.92
CA ASP A 162 9.04 -0.02 15.04
C ASP A 162 8.43 -1.27 15.71
N GLN A 163 7.75 -2.11 14.92
CA GLN A 163 7.04 -3.32 15.38
C GLN A 163 5.88 -3.05 16.36
N GLY A 164 5.38 -1.80 16.39
CA GLY A 164 4.17 -1.40 17.10
C GLY A 164 3.20 -0.66 16.18
N SER A 165 1.90 -0.72 16.45
CA SER A 165 0.86 -0.15 15.57
C SER A 165 0.62 1.33 15.83
N PHE A 166 0.50 1.72 17.12
CA PHE A 166 0.16 3.06 17.52
C PHE A 166 0.83 3.41 18.86
N PHE A 167 0.99 4.70 19.10
CA PHE A 167 1.33 5.20 20.42
C PHE A 167 0.62 6.53 20.72
N THR A 168 0.53 6.88 22.00
CA THR A 168 -0.01 8.15 22.46
C THR A 168 0.70 8.60 23.72
N LEU A 169 0.73 9.92 23.96
CA LEU A 169 1.22 10.51 25.21
C LEU A 169 0.04 10.98 26.06
N LEU A 170 0.06 10.66 27.32
CA LEU A 170 -0.92 11.13 28.29
C LEU A 170 -0.32 12.26 29.13
N PRO A 171 -1.11 13.27 29.53
CA PRO A 171 -0.65 14.30 30.42
C PRO A 171 -0.25 13.73 31.79
N PRO A 172 0.53 14.46 32.58
CA PRO A 172 0.82 14.10 33.99
C PRO A 172 -0.48 13.79 34.76
N SER A 173 -0.41 12.82 35.69
CA SER A 173 -1.60 12.28 36.38
C SER A 173 -2.44 13.36 37.07
N ASP A 174 -1.78 14.42 37.57
CA ASP A 174 -2.42 15.53 38.27
C ASP A 174 -3.13 16.53 37.31
N ASN A 175 -2.90 16.40 36.01
CA ASN A 175 -3.38 17.29 34.98
C ASN A 175 -4.37 16.62 33.98
N LYS A 176 -4.88 15.44 34.30
CA LYS A 176 -5.91 14.77 33.48
C LYS A 176 -7.24 15.50 33.63
N ASP A 177 -7.68 16.16 32.55
CA ASP A 177 -9.03 16.71 32.44
C ASP A 177 -9.97 15.61 31.91
N ASP A 178 -11.20 15.53 32.43
CA ASP A 178 -12.26 14.61 31.97
C ASP A 178 -12.58 14.75 30.47
N LYS A 179 -12.13 15.86 29.85
CA LYS A 179 -12.29 16.15 28.41
C LYS A 179 -11.09 15.75 27.56
N PHE A 180 -10.01 15.26 28.17
CA PHE A 180 -8.81 14.84 27.43
C PHE A 180 -9.16 13.68 26.49
N VAL A 181 -8.81 13.81 25.21
CA VAL A 181 -8.91 12.76 24.22
C VAL A 181 -7.49 12.44 23.74
N PRO A 182 -7.05 11.19 23.89
CA PRO A 182 -5.73 10.78 23.41
C PRO A 182 -5.57 11.05 21.91
N GLU A 183 -4.47 11.68 21.54
CA GLU A 183 -4.04 11.80 20.15
C GLU A 183 -3.14 10.61 19.83
N TRP A 184 -3.58 9.77 18.90
CA TRP A 184 -2.84 8.59 18.49
C TRP A 184 -1.92 8.89 17.31
N HIS A 185 -0.69 8.39 17.39
CA HIS A 185 0.29 8.44 16.32
C HIS A 185 0.51 7.03 15.77
N ALA A 186 0.76 6.92 14.47
CA ALA A 186 1.05 5.64 13.84
C ALA A 186 2.49 5.23 14.11
N GLY A 187 2.67 3.95 14.46
CA GLY A 187 3.98 3.31 14.44
C GLY A 187 4.24 2.62 13.10
N ASN A 188 5.44 2.09 12.96
CA ASN A 188 5.89 1.32 11.79
C ASN A 188 5.77 -0.17 12.11
N ILE A 189 4.55 -0.72 12.03
CA ILE A 189 4.26 -2.10 12.46
C ILE A 189 5.06 -3.17 11.70
N TYR A 190 5.55 -2.85 10.49
CA TYR A 190 6.32 -3.78 9.66
C TYR A 190 7.82 -3.48 9.64
N ALA A 191 8.30 -2.54 10.44
CA ALA A 191 9.69 -2.08 10.49
C ALA A 191 10.26 -1.77 9.10
N LEU A 192 9.49 -1.04 8.27
CA LEU A 192 9.95 -0.62 6.95
C LEU A 192 11.06 0.42 7.08
N GLY A 193 12.22 0.14 6.52
CA GLY A 193 13.45 0.89 6.73
C GLY A 193 13.49 2.32 6.13
N ARG A 194 12.34 2.92 5.83
CA ARG A 194 12.21 4.29 5.34
C ARG A 194 11.30 5.17 6.21
N ALA A 195 10.73 4.65 7.27
CA ALA A 195 9.83 5.41 8.12
C ALA A 195 10.61 6.53 8.86
N PRO A 196 10.25 7.81 8.70
CA PRO A 196 10.81 8.87 9.52
C PRO A 196 10.14 8.86 10.90
N PRO A 197 10.83 9.29 11.99
CA PRO A 197 10.22 9.41 13.31
C PRO A 197 9.05 10.40 13.30
N ASN A 198 8.04 10.17 14.14
CA ASN A 198 6.92 11.08 14.30
C ASN A 198 7.33 12.29 15.14
N ALA A 199 7.01 13.50 14.70
CA ALA A 199 7.15 14.69 15.51
C ALA A 199 5.86 14.93 16.30
N VAL A 200 5.95 14.79 17.61
CA VAL A 200 4.82 14.74 18.55
C VAL A 200 4.79 15.98 19.43
N SER A 201 3.65 16.64 19.50
CA SER A 201 3.42 17.73 20.47
C SER A 201 3.11 17.14 21.85
N LEU A 202 3.68 17.74 22.89
CA LEU A 202 3.37 17.35 24.26
C LEU A 202 1.91 17.68 24.60
N PRO A 203 1.16 16.78 25.24
CA PRO A 203 -0.25 16.98 25.54
C PRO A 203 -0.49 18.06 26.61
N TYR A 204 0.55 18.40 27.35
CA TYR A 204 0.60 19.48 28.35
C TYR A 204 1.98 20.14 28.31
N PRO A 205 2.09 21.48 28.41
CA PRO A 205 3.39 22.15 28.41
C PRO A 205 4.28 21.69 29.57
N PRO A 206 5.57 21.37 29.35
CA PRO A 206 6.49 20.97 30.39
C PRO A 206 6.84 22.19 31.29
N SER A 207 7.17 21.93 32.55
CA SER A 207 7.68 22.94 33.45
C SER A 207 9.03 23.46 32.99
N THR A 208 9.25 24.77 33.12
CA THR A 208 10.56 25.40 32.87
C THR A 208 11.54 25.25 34.03
N ASP A 209 11.05 24.87 35.22
CA ASP A 209 11.80 24.87 36.45
C ASP A 209 12.10 23.47 37.01
N SER A 210 11.40 22.47 36.55
CA SER A 210 11.52 21.09 37.03
C SER A 210 11.20 20.06 35.96
N PRO A 211 11.73 18.83 36.04
CA PRO A 211 11.36 17.75 35.12
C PRO A 211 9.86 17.49 35.11
N THR A 212 9.30 17.26 33.95
CA THR A 212 7.88 16.91 33.75
C THR A 212 7.76 15.51 33.21
N THR A 213 6.93 14.67 33.80
CA THR A 213 6.73 13.28 33.40
C THR A 213 5.41 13.12 32.63
N TYR A 214 5.45 12.37 31.54
CA TYR A 214 4.32 11.97 30.74
C TYR A 214 4.22 10.45 30.69
N GLU A 215 3.02 9.90 30.64
CA GLU A 215 2.84 8.49 30.37
C GLU A 215 2.84 8.26 28.85
N ILE A 216 3.58 7.25 28.39
CA ILE A 216 3.48 6.77 27.01
C ILE A 216 2.72 5.44 27.01
N VAL A 217 1.74 5.33 26.09
CA VAL A 217 0.99 4.09 25.86
C VAL A 217 1.22 3.66 24.43
N VAL A 218 1.61 2.39 24.25
CA VAL A 218 1.93 1.77 22.96
C VAL A 218 0.98 0.59 22.71
N SER A 219 0.44 0.52 21.49
CA SER A 219 -0.29 -0.63 20.96
C SER A 219 0.72 -1.59 20.36
N GLY A 220 1.04 -2.65 21.10
CA GLY A 220 2.04 -3.66 20.72
C GLY A 220 1.41 -4.81 19.96
N ASP A 221 0.81 -4.53 18.81
CA ASP A 221 0.19 -5.55 17.98
C ASP A 221 1.23 -6.43 17.30
N TYR A 222 1.10 -7.75 17.49
CA TYR A 222 1.79 -8.72 16.66
C TYR A 222 0.86 -9.17 15.54
N GLU A 223 1.14 -8.72 14.34
CA GLU A 223 0.37 -9.02 13.14
C GLU A 223 1.22 -9.84 12.16
N ILE A 224 0.69 -11.02 11.79
CA ILE A 224 1.24 -11.81 10.71
C ILE A 224 0.55 -11.37 9.44
N ARG A 225 1.30 -10.77 8.56
CA ARG A 225 0.70 -10.11 7.42
C ARG A 225 0.30 -11.06 6.33
N LEU A 226 0.48 -12.14 6.07
CA LEU A 226 0.12 -13.09 5.03
C LEU A 226 1.19 -14.18 4.81
N PHE A 227 2.15 -14.28 5.69
CA PHE A 227 3.10 -15.38 5.67
C PHE A 227 3.51 -15.69 7.10
N GLY A 228 3.96 -16.90 7.33
CA GLY A 228 4.37 -17.35 8.65
C GLY A 228 5.57 -16.59 9.20
N ASP A 229 5.77 -16.68 10.49
CA ASP A 229 6.99 -16.18 11.12
C ASP A 229 7.99 -17.33 11.23
N PRO A 230 9.07 -17.35 10.42
CA PRO A 230 10.05 -18.43 10.39
C PRO A 230 10.77 -18.64 11.72
N ARG A 231 10.73 -17.67 12.64
CA ARG A 231 11.28 -17.81 14.00
C ARG A 231 10.53 -18.83 14.84
N PHE A 232 9.34 -19.23 14.45
CA PHE A 232 8.45 -20.12 15.21
C PHE A 232 8.20 -21.47 14.53
N ASP A 233 9.03 -21.88 13.59
CA ASP A 233 8.86 -23.14 12.84
C ASP A 233 8.89 -24.39 13.71
N LEU A 234 9.53 -24.36 14.84
CA LEU A 234 9.72 -25.54 15.69
C LEU A 234 8.56 -25.83 16.65
N GLY A 235 7.47 -25.08 16.61
CA GLY A 235 6.21 -25.41 17.30
C GLY A 235 6.19 -25.38 18.82
N SER A 236 7.35 -25.31 19.47
CA SER A 236 7.49 -25.37 20.93
C SER A 236 7.90 -24.05 21.59
N GLU A 237 8.30 -23.05 20.80
CA GLU A 237 8.79 -21.80 21.34
C GLU A 237 7.66 -20.83 21.63
N VAL A 238 7.88 -20.02 22.68
CA VAL A 238 6.98 -18.91 23.03
C VAL A 238 7.26 -17.76 22.07
N PRO A 239 6.25 -17.22 21.38
CA PRO A 239 6.40 -16.05 20.53
C PRO A 239 6.98 -14.87 21.31
N LYS A 240 7.93 -14.15 20.71
CA LYS A 240 8.50 -12.92 21.22
C LYS A 240 8.31 -11.81 20.18
N THR A 241 7.78 -10.69 20.63
CA THR A 241 7.70 -9.46 19.85
C THR A 241 8.78 -8.51 20.35
N SER A 242 9.63 -8.02 19.44
CA SER A 242 10.67 -7.03 19.77
C SER A 242 10.19 -5.68 19.26
N ILE A 243 9.66 -4.86 20.16
CA ILE A 243 9.21 -3.49 19.85
C ILE A 243 10.38 -2.55 20.07
N ILE A 244 10.71 -1.72 19.09
CA ILE A 244 11.77 -0.72 19.19
C ILE A 244 11.11 0.64 19.36
N LEU A 245 11.48 1.37 20.42
CA LEU A 245 10.95 2.70 20.70
C LEU A 245 12.08 3.64 21.10
N THR A 246 12.31 4.66 20.27
CA THR A 246 13.24 5.76 20.59
C THR A 246 12.49 7.06 20.79
N VAL A 247 13.00 7.92 21.68
CA VAL A 247 12.42 9.23 21.97
C VAL A 247 13.53 10.25 22.09
N ASP A 248 13.48 11.29 21.23
CA ASP A 248 14.42 12.40 21.23
C ASP A 248 13.69 13.74 21.25
N ILE A 249 14.42 14.83 21.51
CA ILE A 249 13.92 16.19 21.30
C ILE A 249 14.13 16.58 19.84
N GLN A 250 13.10 17.14 19.23
CA GLN A 250 13.19 17.63 17.86
C GLN A 250 14.07 18.88 17.77
N ASP A 251 15.18 18.76 17.05
CA ASP A 251 15.94 19.92 16.59
C ASP A 251 15.18 20.67 15.48
N THR A 252 15.21 21.99 15.52
CA THR A 252 14.57 22.85 14.52
C THR A 252 15.57 23.54 13.58
N VAL A 253 16.87 23.27 13.73
CA VAL A 253 17.95 23.85 12.93
C VAL A 253 18.83 22.74 12.35
N PRO A 254 19.03 22.67 11.01
CA PRO A 254 18.41 23.52 9.98
C PRO A 254 16.92 23.24 9.81
N ALA A 255 16.13 24.23 9.36
CA ALA A 255 14.68 24.12 9.24
C ALA A 255 14.21 23.09 8.21
N VAL A 256 15.04 22.78 7.20
CA VAL A 256 14.79 21.75 6.18
C VAL A 256 16.00 20.83 6.09
N VAL A 257 15.77 19.54 6.17
CA VAL A 257 16.82 18.52 6.10
C VAL A 257 16.57 17.53 4.96
N ARG A 258 17.64 16.96 4.44
CA ARG A 258 17.61 15.88 3.47
C ARG A 258 17.26 14.56 4.18
N VAL A 259 16.51 13.70 3.48
CA VAL A 259 16.17 12.34 3.89
C VAL A 259 16.69 11.35 2.84
N ASP A 260 17.83 10.73 3.10
CA ASP A 260 18.53 9.90 2.12
C ASP A 260 17.77 8.64 1.69
N SER A 261 17.02 8.04 2.61
CA SER A 261 16.19 6.84 2.34
C SER A 261 15.09 7.08 1.30
N HIS A 262 14.81 8.33 0.95
CA HIS A 262 13.80 8.74 -0.03
C HIS A 262 14.40 9.14 -1.38
N ALA A 263 15.72 8.96 -1.58
CA ALA A 263 16.36 9.27 -2.85
C ALA A 263 15.90 8.29 -3.94
N VAL A 264 15.54 8.83 -5.10
CA VAL A 264 15.22 8.08 -6.31
C VAL A 264 16.14 8.54 -7.42
N VAL A 265 16.91 7.63 -8.01
CA VAL A 265 17.78 7.87 -9.15
C VAL A 265 17.99 6.56 -9.90
N SER A 266 18.12 6.64 -11.23
CA SER A 266 18.48 5.48 -12.06
C SER A 266 19.99 5.21 -12.03
N ASP A 267 20.38 4.01 -12.44
CA ASP A 267 21.75 3.72 -12.86
C ASP A 267 22.06 4.37 -14.21
N PHE A 268 23.35 4.43 -14.55
CA PHE A 268 23.84 4.99 -15.81
C PHE A 268 24.49 3.91 -16.68
N VAL A 269 23.97 3.76 -17.89
CA VAL A 269 24.48 2.81 -18.88
C VAL A 269 25.27 3.57 -19.94
N ASP A 270 26.55 3.28 -20.10
CA ASP A 270 27.51 4.03 -20.93
C ASP A 270 27.52 5.55 -20.63
N GLY A 271 27.27 5.89 -19.37
CA GLY A 271 27.15 7.27 -18.90
C GLY A 271 25.78 7.91 -19.16
N TRP A 272 24.79 7.18 -19.66
CA TRP A 272 23.43 7.67 -19.88
C TRP A 272 22.45 7.16 -18.84
N ALA A 273 21.67 8.05 -18.26
CA ALA A 273 20.67 7.71 -17.25
C ALA A 273 19.62 6.73 -17.78
N PHE A 274 19.38 5.67 -17.04
CA PHE A 274 18.38 4.65 -17.37
C PHE A 274 17.01 5.03 -16.80
N GLY A 275 16.58 6.24 -17.15
CA GLY A 275 15.34 6.89 -16.72
C GLY A 275 15.58 8.38 -16.47
N ASN A 276 14.49 9.16 -16.45
CA ASN A 276 14.54 10.62 -16.34
C ASN A 276 13.97 11.15 -15.01
N ALA A 277 13.48 10.29 -14.12
CA ALA A 277 12.92 10.69 -12.84
C ALA A 277 14.01 10.71 -11.76
N VAL A 278 14.15 11.84 -11.09
CA VAL A 278 14.99 12.01 -9.91
C VAL A 278 14.10 12.45 -8.75
N GLY A 279 14.25 11.81 -7.61
CA GLY A 279 13.54 12.12 -6.37
C GLY A 279 14.51 12.50 -5.27
N VAL A 280 14.24 13.59 -4.56
CA VAL A 280 15.01 14.03 -3.40
C VAL A 280 14.09 14.11 -2.19
N GLY A 281 14.37 13.31 -1.16
CA GLY A 281 13.65 13.39 0.11
C GLY A 281 14.03 14.66 0.86
N LEU A 282 13.04 15.49 1.20
CA LEU A 282 13.19 16.62 2.10
C LEU A 282 12.18 16.54 3.23
N ARG A 283 12.63 16.91 4.44
CA ARG A 283 11.77 17.04 5.62
C ARG A 283 11.85 18.45 6.17
N SER A 284 10.69 19.07 6.42
CA SER A 284 10.61 20.27 7.25
C SER A 284 10.76 19.88 8.71
N LEU A 285 11.67 20.49 9.47
CA LEU A 285 11.72 20.35 10.93
C LEU A 285 10.87 21.40 11.60
N ASP A 286 10.66 22.55 10.97
CA ASP A 286 9.77 23.60 11.43
C ASP A 286 9.22 24.45 10.27
N GLY A 287 7.95 24.86 10.41
CA GLY A 287 7.28 25.74 9.46
C GLY A 287 6.91 25.10 8.12
N TRP A 288 6.26 25.90 7.29
CA TRP A 288 5.86 25.56 5.92
C TRP A 288 6.93 25.99 4.95
N TRP A 289 7.37 25.08 4.08
CA TRP A 289 8.36 25.33 3.06
C TRP A 289 7.83 24.96 1.68
N THR A 290 8.31 25.66 0.65
CA THR A 290 8.01 25.33 -0.75
C THR A 290 9.30 25.23 -1.53
N VAL A 291 9.50 24.12 -2.22
CA VAL A 291 10.60 23.95 -3.17
C VAL A 291 10.18 24.63 -4.47
N THR A 292 10.93 25.67 -4.87
CA THR A 292 10.59 26.55 -6.02
C THR A 292 11.56 26.42 -7.17
N GLY A 293 12.75 25.85 -6.97
CA GLY A 293 13.78 25.70 -7.99
C GLY A 293 14.67 24.48 -7.76
N ALA A 294 15.21 23.97 -8.86
CA ALA A 294 16.26 22.95 -8.88
C ALA A 294 17.30 23.33 -9.93
N SER A 295 18.57 23.14 -9.62
CA SER A 295 19.70 23.35 -10.53
C SER A 295 20.79 22.31 -10.28
N VAL A 296 21.63 22.06 -11.29
CA VAL A 296 22.86 21.28 -11.15
C VAL A 296 24.04 22.17 -10.87
N SER A 297 25.12 21.61 -10.33
CA SER A 297 26.39 22.33 -10.17
C SER A 297 26.97 22.74 -11.55
N ALA A 298 27.78 23.81 -11.57
CA ALA A 298 28.29 24.40 -12.81
C ALA A 298 29.07 23.40 -13.71
N ASN A 299 29.77 22.43 -13.13
CA ASN A 299 30.50 21.40 -13.85
C ASN A 299 29.57 20.35 -14.52
N LEU A 300 28.30 20.25 -14.10
CA LEU A 300 27.31 19.36 -14.69
C LEU A 300 26.33 20.05 -15.63
N ALA A 301 26.36 21.38 -15.73
CA ALA A 301 25.39 22.16 -16.51
C ALA A 301 25.45 21.89 -18.04
N GLU A 302 26.57 21.44 -18.57
CA GLU A 302 26.71 21.01 -19.98
C GLU A 302 26.18 19.58 -20.21
N ILE A 303 26.13 18.77 -19.13
CA ILE A 303 25.69 17.36 -19.17
C ILE A 303 24.19 17.28 -18.95
N PHE A 304 23.65 18.02 -17.97
CA PHE A 304 22.28 17.95 -17.55
C PHE A 304 21.54 19.28 -17.56
N GLU A 305 20.28 19.21 -17.92
CA GLU A 305 19.29 20.19 -17.55
C GLU A 305 18.33 19.51 -16.55
N VAL A 306 18.08 20.17 -15.41
CA VAL A 306 17.13 19.70 -14.41
C VAL A 306 16.02 20.73 -14.23
N SER A 307 14.80 20.22 -14.00
CA SER A 307 13.65 21.06 -13.71
C SER A 307 12.77 20.40 -12.67
N LEU A 308 12.17 21.20 -11.80
CA LEU A 308 11.09 20.70 -10.94
C LEU A 308 9.90 20.33 -11.83
N LEU A 309 9.36 19.12 -11.65
CA LEU A 309 8.14 18.74 -12.34
C LEU A 309 6.94 19.57 -11.84
N GLN A 310 6.96 19.91 -10.54
CA GLN A 310 6.02 20.84 -9.91
C GLN A 310 6.63 21.48 -8.66
N LYS A 311 6.15 22.68 -8.30
CA LYS A 311 6.47 23.25 -6.99
C LYS A 311 5.90 22.37 -5.89
N THR A 312 6.73 22.03 -4.90
CA THR A 312 6.36 21.08 -3.85
C THR A 312 6.35 21.79 -2.50
N ARG A 313 5.17 21.87 -1.89
CA ARG A 313 4.99 22.42 -0.55
C ARG A 313 5.19 21.32 0.50
N ILE A 314 5.89 21.63 1.57
CA ILE A 314 6.18 20.72 2.69
C ILE A 314 5.57 21.32 3.94
N ALA A 315 4.68 20.56 4.58
CA ALA A 315 4.07 20.97 5.86
C ALA A 315 5.09 20.83 7.03
N PRO A 316 4.87 21.51 8.16
CA PRO A 316 5.71 21.33 9.34
C PRO A 316 5.82 19.85 9.72
N THR A 317 7.04 19.35 9.87
CA THR A 317 7.38 17.96 10.21
C THR A 317 7.11 16.90 9.12
N GLN A 318 6.56 17.30 7.99
CA GLN A 318 6.31 16.39 6.86
C GLN A 318 7.61 16.04 6.13
N THR A 319 7.72 14.80 5.67
CA THR A 319 8.69 14.35 4.67
C THR A 319 8.01 14.25 3.32
N ARG A 320 8.63 14.79 2.25
CA ARG A 320 8.15 14.65 0.87
C ARG A 320 9.32 14.36 -0.08
N ILE A 321 9.01 13.66 -1.17
CA ILE A 321 9.95 13.43 -2.27
C ILE A 321 9.74 14.54 -3.31
N ILE A 322 10.78 15.30 -3.58
CA ILE A 322 10.75 16.39 -4.56
C ILE A 322 10.94 15.81 -5.95
N PRO A 323 9.97 15.94 -6.85
CA PRO A 323 10.03 15.37 -8.20
C PRO A 323 10.85 16.29 -9.13
N ILE A 324 11.94 15.75 -9.67
CA ILE A 324 12.86 16.43 -10.57
C ILE A 324 12.96 15.65 -11.88
N THR A 325 12.76 16.33 -12.98
CA THR A 325 13.02 15.79 -14.32
C THR A 325 14.46 16.03 -14.71
N LEU A 326 15.13 14.97 -15.14
CA LEU A 326 16.50 14.98 -15.65
C LEU A 326 16.49 14.91 -17.18
N THR A 327 16.96 15.95 -17.85
CA THR A 327 17.21 15.94 -19.30
C THR A 327 18.72 15.88 -19.54
N GLN A 328 19.18 14.77 -20.12
CA GLN A 328 20.61 14.55 -20.33
C GLN A 328 21.03 14.86 -21.76
N ARG A 329 22.16 15.62 -21.90
CA ARG A 329 22.71 16.09 -23.19
C ARG A 329 24.03 15.42 -23.56
N ALA A 330 24.81 14.97 -22.56
CA ALA A 330 26.10 14.31 -22.74
C ALA A 330 26.29 13.18 -21.69
N PRO A 331 27.17 12.19 -21.96
CA PRO A 331 27.42 11.13 -21.02
C PRO A 331 28.01 11.61 -19.70
N LEU A 332 27.48 11.18 -18.57
CA LEU A 332 28.03 11.43 -17.24
C LEU A 332 29.23 10.51 -16.98
N ARG A 333 30.30 11.09 -16.40
CA ARG A 333 31.53 10.37 -15.98
C ARG A 333 31.81 10.52 -14.48
N HIS A 334 30.95 11.23 -13.76
CA HIS A 334 31.06 11.47 -12.32
C HIS A 334 30.25 10.43 -11.57
N ASP A 335 30.68 10.04 -10.36
CA ASP A 335 30.03 9.04 -9.51
C ASP A 335 28.86 9.63 -8.69
N SER A 336 28.50 10.90 -8.93
CA SER A 336 27.37 11.57 -8.29
C SER A 336 26.79 12.69 -9.16
N ILE A 337 25.50 12.97 -8.91
CA ILE A 337 24.81 14.16 -9.42
C ILE A 337 24.70 15.16 -8.28
N GLU A 338 25.33 16.35 -8.47
CA GLU A 338 25.22 17.44 -7.50
C GLU A 338 24.07 18.37 -7.89
N LEU A 339 23.09 18.48 -6.99
CA LEU A 339 21.90 19.31 -7.12
C LEU A 339 21.86 20.41 -6.05
N THR A 340 21.28 21.53 -6.41
CA THR A 340 20.90 22.61 -5.47
C THR A 340 19.41 22.86 -5.62
N LEU A 341 18.67 22.70 -4.50
CA LEU A 341 17.24 23.00 -4.42
C LEU A 341 17.05 24.35 -3.72
N THR A 342 16.25 25.22 -4.33
CA THR A 342 15.80 26.46 -3.71
C THR A 342 14.53 26.19 -2.92
N VAL A 343 14.55 26.49 -1.63
CA VAL A 343 13.42 26.33 -0.71
C VAL A 343 13.01 27.69 -0.13
N GLU A 344 11.72 27.96 -0.09
CA GLU A 344 11.17 29.24 0.34
C GLU A 344 10.17 29.04 1.47
N SER A 345 10.23 29.87 2.51
CA SER A 345 9.22 30.09 3.53
C SER A 345 8.81 31.58 3.47
N GLN A 346 7.82 32.02 4.26
CA GLN A 346 7.21 33.35 4.15
C GLN A 346 8.20 34.51 3.93
N ASP A 347 9.32 34.53 4.65
CA ASP A 347 10.31 35.60 4.61
C ASP A 347 11.76 35.12 4.38
N THR A 348 11.93 33.83 4.08
CA THR A 348 13.26 33.22 4.00
C THR A 348 13.40 32.41 2.72
N VAL A 349 14.48 32.64 1.98
CA VAL A 349 14.93 31.80 0.88
C VAL A 349 16.22 31.10 1.30
N SER A 350 16.29 29.79 1.11
CA SER A 350 17.44 28.98 1.46
C SER A 350 17.79 27.99 0.35
N GLU A 351 19.00 27.49 0.34
CA GLU A 351 19.49 26.50 -0.61
C GLU A 351 19.84 25.20 0.12
N VAL A 352 19.36 24.08 -0.41
CA VAL A 352 19.73 22.74 0.05
C VAL A 352 20.59 22.10 -1.04
N ARG A 353 21.88 21.87 -0.72
CA ARG A 353 22.85 21.23 -1.62
C ARG A 353 22.90 19.74 -1.35
N ILE A 354 22.86 18.94 -2.42
CA ILE A 354 22.66 17.51 -2.36
C ILE A 354 23.59 16.86 -3.39
N ALA A 355 24.32 15.82 -2.97
CA ALA A 355 25.02 14.91 -3.86
C ALA A 355 24.29 13.56 -3.84
N ILE A 356 23.84 13.07 -4.98
CA ILE A 356 23.19 11.78 -5.14
C ILE A 356 24.18 10.83 -5.81
N PRO A 357 24.65 9.78 -5.13
CA PRO A 357 25.54 8.79 -5.75
C PRO A 357 24.81 8.03 -6.87
N VAL A 358 25.54 7.68 -7.92
CA VAL A 358 25.04 6.94 -9.06
C VAL A 358 25.96 5.77 -9.40
N GLU A 359 25.36 4.69 -9.90
CA GLU A 359 26.09 3.50 -10.37
C GLU A 359 26.25 3.58 -11.88
N HIS A 360 27.42 3.16 -12.37
CA HIS A 360 27.75 3.15 -13.80
C HIS A 360 27.97 1.73 -14.30
N TYR A 361 27.35 1.42 -15.41
CA TYR A 361 27.52 0.16 -16.12
C TYR A 361 27.88 0.40 -17.59
N ALA A 362 28.65 -0.49 -18.17
CA ALA A 362 28.76 -0.59 -19.61
C ALA A 362 27.46 -1.10 -20.21
N GLN A 363 27.23 -0.84 -21.48
CA GLN A 363 26.07 -1.38 -22.18
C GLN A 363 26.07 -2.92 -22.00
N TRP A 364 24.89 -3.45 -21.62
CA TRP A 364 24.72 -4.88 -21.43
C TRP A 364 25.13 -5.67 -22.68
N SER A 365 26.05 -6.61 -22.49
CA SER A 365 26.40 -7.61 -23.47
C SER A 365 26.01 -9.00 -22.96
N ALA A 366 26.27 -10.03 -23.75
CA ALA A 366 25.98 -11.42 -23.35
C ALA A 366 26.58 -11.78 -21.98
N ASP A 367 27.74 -11.20 -21.64
CA ASP A 367 28.55 -11.60 -20.49
C ASP A 367 28.59 -10.55 -19.34
N ASP A 368 28.21 -9.29 -19.59
CA ASP A 368 28.43 -8.15 -18.67
C ASP A 368 27.12 -7.54 -18.10
N VAL A 369 26.23 -8.35 -17.62
CA VAL A 369 25.07 -7.82 -16.86
C VAL A 369 25.43 -7.73 -15.40
N PRO A 370 25.14 -6.59 -14.73
CA PRO A 370 25.28 -6.51 -13.28
C PRO A 370 24.54 -7.66 -12.61
N ALA A 371 25.18 -8.34 -11.67
CA ALA A 371 24.55 -9.44 -10.91
C ALA A 371 23.24 -8.97 -10.24
N ALA A 372 23.17 -7.69 -9.86
CA ALA A 372 22.01 -7.08 -9.22
C ALA A 372 20.95 -6.53 -10.19
N GLY A 373 21.12 -6.70 -11.52
CA GLY A 373 20.28 -6.02 -12.52
C GLY A 373 20.59 -4.54 -12.64
N ILE A 374 19.86 -3.84 -13.51
CA ILE A 374 19.99 -2.39 -13.77
C ILE A 374 18.79 -1.69 -13.14
N LYS A 375 19.04 -0.64 -12.36
CA LYS A 375 17.99 0.18 -11.74
C LYS A 375 17.52 1.26 -12.71
N ALA A 376 16.24 1.23 -13.04
CA ALA A 376 15.56 2.24 -13.84
C ALA A 376 14.78 3.21 -12.96
N SER A 377 14.49 4.42 -13.45
CA SER A 377 13.63 5.38 -12.78
C SER A 377 12.53 5.91 -13.70
N PHE A 378 11.38 6.22 -13.10
CA PHE A 378 10.20 6.75 -13.81
C PHE A 378 9.32 7.55 -12.85
N PHE A 379 8.31 8.24 -13.39
CA PHE A 379 7.27 8.86 -12.56
C PHE A 379 6.06 7.95 -12.45
N TYR A 380 5.79 7.44 -11.24
CA TYR A 380 4.53 6.76 -10.94
C TYR A 380 3.38 7.77 -10.97
N GLY A 381 2.32 7.43 -11.68
CA GLY A 381 1.26 8.38 -11.95
C GLY A 381 1.77 9.61 -12.72
N THR A 382 1.45 10.81 -12.24
CA THR A 382 1.82 12.06 -12.93
C THR A 382 3.11 12.69 -12.43
N SER A 383 3.54 12.42 -11.18
CA SER A 383 4.63 13.20 -10.57
C SER A 383 5.40 12.53 -9.44
N MET A 384 5.14 11.27 -9.11
CA MET A 384 5.79 10.61 -7.98
C MET A 384 7.01 9.79 -8.45
N PRO A 385 8.27 10.21 -8.16
CA PRO A 385 9.45 9.45 -8.59
C PRO A 385 9.45 8.04 -8.00
N ALA A 386 9.76 7.05 -8.83
CA ALA A 386 9.85 5.64 -8.46
C ALA A 386 10.97 4.95 -9.23
N SER A 387 11.42 3.80 -8.72
CA SER A 387 12.45 2.97 -9.37
C SER A 387 12.00 1.52 -9.47
N PHE A 388 12.55 0.80 -10.42
CA PHE A 388 12.41 -0.63 -10.61
C PHE A 388 13.72 -1.23 -11.12
N ILE A 389 13.83 -2.54 -11.11
CA ILE A 389 15.01 -3.26 -11.58
C ILE A 389 14.69 -3.99 -12.88
N VAL A 390 15.66 -4.11 -13.77
CA VAL A 390 15.53 -4.91 -14.99
C VAL A 390 16.73 -5.84 -15.18
N ILE A 391 16.47 -6.99 -15.80
CA ILE A 391 17.51 -7.89 -16.31
C ILE A 391 17.42 -7.81 -17.85
N PRO A 392 18.44 -7.30 -18.52
CA PRO A 392 18.43 -7.18 -19.97
C PRO A 392 18.53 -8.55 -20.65
N PRO A 393 17.96 -8.71 -21.85
CA PRO A 393 18.14 -9.92 -22.66
C PRO A 393 19.61 -10.10 -23.07
N ARG A 394 19.96 -11.27 -23.61
CA ARG A 394 21.32 -11.56 -24.07
C ARG A 394 21.63 -10.99 -25.44
N GLU A 395 20.61 -10.89 -26.29
CA GLU A 395 20.74 -10.49 -27.69
C GLU A 395 19.58 -9.58 -28.09
N PRO A 396 19.78 -8.56 -28.94
CA PRO A 396 18.71 -7.80 -29.53
C PRO A 396 17.89 -8.66 -30.49
N THR A 397 16.68 -8.21 -30.81
CA THR A 397 15.82 -8.91 -31.77
C THR A 397 15.06 -7.93 -32.62
N ASN A 398 14.87 -8.29 -33.91
CA ASN A 398 13.99 -7.54 -34.83
C ASN A 398 12.50 -7.91 -34.67
N ALA A 399 12.21 -9.00 -33.93
CA ALA A 399 10.87 -9.42 -33.56
C ALA A 399 10.73 -9.32 -32.04
N PRO A 400 10.20 -8.21 -31.52
CA PRO A 400 10.08 -8.00 -30.07
C PRO A 400 9.32 -9.18 -29.43
N GLN A 401 9.92 -9.73 -28.38
CA GLN A 401 9.28 -10.77 -27.56
C GLN A 401 8.62 -10.16 -26.31
N PRO A 402 7.58 -10.81 -25.77
CA PRO A 402 6.96 -10.40 -24.53
C PRO A 402 8.00 -10.29 -23.41
N PRO A 403 8.02 -9.19 -22.62
CA PRO A 403 8.84 -9.14 -21.42
C PRO A 403 8.24 -10.03 -20.32
N ILE A 404 9.09 -10.45 -19.38
CA ILE A 404 8.69 -11.12 -18.15
C ILE A 404 8.47 -10.06 -17.07
N LEU A 405 7.30 -10.04 -16.46
CA LEU A 405 6.99 -9.23 -15.29
C LEU A 405 7.06 -10.11 -14.04
N ALA A 406 8.10 -9.91 -13.22
CA ALA A 406 8.44 -10.76 -12.09
C ALA A 406 8.09 -10.11 -10.75
N LEU A 407 7.09 -10.66 -10.06
CA LEU A 407 6.50 -10.15 -8.82
C LEU A 407 7.17 -10.83 -7.61
N HIS A 408 7.81 -10.03 -6.75
CA HIS A 408 8.55 -10.56 -5.59
C HIS A 408 7.62 -10.99 -4.44
N GLY A 409 8.14 -11.85 -3.56
CA GLY A 409 7.49 -12.25 -2.31
C GLY A 409 7.55 -11.15 -1.24
N ALA A 410 6.76 -11.33 -0.17
CA ALA A 410 6.74 -10.40 0.95
C ALA A 410 8.09 -10.35 1.68
N GLY A 411 8.50 -9.17 2.13
CA GLY A 411 9.75 -8.93 2.84
C GLY A 411 10.98 -8.70 1.95
N LEU A 412 10.82 -8.69 0.61
CA LEU A 412 11.92 -8.47 -0.31
C LEU A 412 11.91 -7.03 -0.85
N ASP A 413 12.91 -6.23 -0.47
CA ASP A 413 13.13 -4.91 -1.08
C ASP A 413 13.92 -5.07 -2.39
N ALA A 414 13.21 -4.96 -3.51
CA ALA A 414 13.80 -5.09 -4.84
C ALA A 414 14.84 -3.99 -5.16
N LEU A 415 14.93 -2.92 -4.37
CA LEU A 415 15.85 -1.80 -4.58
C LEU A 415 17.10 -1.84 -3.68
N LYS A 416 17.16 -2.76 -2.70
CA LYS A 416 18.29 -2.94 -1.77
C LYS A 416 19.16 -4.17 -2.11
N GLU A 417 20.20 -4.40 -1.31
CA GLU A 417 21.17 -5.51 -1.52
C GLU A 417 20.55 -6.90 -1.57
N HIS A 418 19.43 -7.13 -0.86
CA HIS A 418 18.70 -8.40 -0.86
C HIS A 418 18.07 -8.76 -2.21
N ARG A 419 18.00 -7.82 -3.15
CA ARG A 419 17.53 -8.07 -4.53
C ARG A 419 18.33 -9.15 -5.27
N LEU A 420 19.60 -9.37 -4.89
CA LEU A 420 20.47 -10.35 -5.54
C LEU A 420 19.81 -11.73 -5.61
N SER A 421 19.29 -12.24 -4.50
CA SER A 421 18.65 -13.56 -4.47
C SER A 421 17.42 -13.65 -5.39
N TRP A 422 16.67 -12.56 -5.56
CA TRP A 422 15.52 -12.53 -6.46
C TRP A 422 15.95 -12.44 -7.93
N VAL A 423 16.92 -11.59 -8.25
CA VAL A 423 17.48 -11.46 -9.60
C VAL A 423 18.13 -12.78 -10.04
N GLU A 424 18.92 -13.43 -9.17
CA GLU A 424 19.59 -14.69 -9.45
C GLU A 424 18.62 -15.87 -9.62
N ALA A 425 17.44 -15.82 -8.97
CA ALA A 425 16.42 -16.84 -9.10
C ALA A 425 15.70 -16.81 -10.46
N LEU A 426 15.80 -15.73 -11.20
CA LEU A 426 15.07 -15.54 -12.45
C LEU A 426 15.94 -15.87 -13.66
N PRO A 427 15.41 -16.63 -14.63
CA PRO A 427 16.18 -17.05 -15.79
C PRO A 427 16.37 -15.89 -16.78
N ARG A 428 17.59 -15.42 -16.98
CA ARG A 428 17.91 -14.43 -18.03
C ARG A 428 17.57 -14.99 -19.41
N GLN A 429 16.78 -14.26 -20.17
CA GLN A 429 16.26 -14.68 -21.47
C GLN A 429 17.19 -14.27 -22.62
N ARG A 430 17.02 -14.94 -23.78
CA ARG A 430 17.78 -14.60 -24.99
C ARG A 430 17.38 -13.25 -25.56
N HIS A 431 16.06 -12.99 -25.67
CA HIS A 431 15.51 -11.82 -26.35
C HIS A 431 14.44 -11.05 -25.52
N SER A 432 14.12 -11.49 -24.32
CA SER A 432 13.07 -10.88 -23.49
C SER A 432 13.68 -10.21 -22.26
N TRP A 433 13.20 -9.03 -21.94
CA TRP A 433 13.49 -8.34 -20.68
C TRP A 433 12.82 -9.04 -19.50
N VAL A 434 13.46 -9.01 -18.34
CA VAL A 434 12.82 -9.33 -17.07
C VAL A 434 12.69 -8.05 -16.28
N ILE A 435 11.46 -7.70 -15.90
CA ILE A 435 11.10 -6.47 -15.21
C ILE A 435 10.72 -6.83 -13.78
N LEU A 436 11.35 -6.22 -12.80
CA LEU A 436 11.15 -6.43 -11.37
C LEU A 436 10.64 -5.13 -10.74
N PRO A 437 9.32 -4.92 -10.68
CA PRO A 437 8.75 -3.76 -9.99
C PRO A 437 9.05 -3.83 -8.48
N ALA A 438 9.13 -2.65 -7.84
CA ALA A 438 9.36 -2.56 -6.39
C ALA A 438 8.13 -2.94 -5.55
N GLY A 439 6.95 -3.08 -6.17
CA GLY A 439 5.70 -3.40 -5.47
C GLY A 439 5.28 -2.32 -4.46
N ARG A 440 5.67 -1.07 -4.67
CA ARG A 440 5.60 0.07 -3.74
C ARG A 440 6.45 -0.13 -2.49
N THR A 441 6.37 -1.24 -1.79
CA THR A 441 7.11 -1.58 -0.58
C THR A 441 7.62 -3.01 -0.63
N GLU A 442 8.47 -3.39 0.32
CA GLU A 442 8.97 -4.76 0.50
C GLU A 442 7.84 -5.80 0.65
N TRP A 443 6.66 -5.35 1.06
CA TRP A 443 5.47 -6.20 1.22
C TRP A 443 4.64 -6.33 -0.05
N GLY A 444 4.97 -5.57 -1.11
CA GLY A 444 4.30 -5.60 -2.41
C GLY A 444 2.82 -5.20 -2.37
N LEU A 445 2.30 -4.73 -1.23
CA LEU A 445 0.89 -4.41 -1.00
C LEU A 445 -0.07 -5.51 -1.50
N ASP A 446 0.33 -6.78 -1.37
CA ASP A 446 -0.37 -7.93 -1.93
C ASP A 446 -0.61 -7.83 -3.45
N TRP A 447 0.17 -7.03 -4.14
CA TRP A 447 0.05 -6.70 -5.58
C TRP A 447 -1.33 -6.13 -5.96
N HIS A 448 -2.01 -5.47 -5.01
CA HIS A 448 -3.31 -4.83 -5.20
C HIS A 448 -3.19 -3.31 -5.38
N GLY A 449 -4.18 -2.67 -6.01
CA GLY A 449 -4.29 -1.21 -6.11
C GLY A 449 -3.03 -0.50 -6.65
N PRO A 450 -2.36 0.36 -5.84
CA PRO A 450 -1.17 1.10 -6.29
C PRO A 450 -0.04 0.21 -6.80
N SER A 451 0.12 -0.98 -6.23
CA SER A 451 1.16 -1.93 -6.60
C SER A 451 0.93 -2.56 -7.98
N THR A 452 -0.32 -2.93 -8.30
CA THR A 452 -0.70 -3.39 -9.65
C THR A 452 -0.42 -2.30 -10.69
N ARG A 453 -0.80 -1.06 -10.38
CA ARG A 453 -0.57 0.08 -11.26
C ARG A 453 0.93 0.31 -11.50
N GLU A 454 1.74 0.22 -10.43
CA GLU A 454 3.20 0.32 -10.56
C GLU A 454 3.75 -0.77 -11.48
N ALA A 455 3.32 -2.03 -11.29
CA ALA A 455 3.77 -3.15 -12.11
C ALA A 455 3.54 -2.88 -13.62
N TRP A 456 2.37 -2.37 -13.99
CA TRP A 456 2.10 -1.98 -15.38
C TRP A 456 2.89 -0.77 -15.83
N ASN A 457 3.03 0.26 -14.98
CA ASN A 457 3.80 1.45 -15.32
C ASN A 457 5.29 1.14 -15.53
N THR A 458 5.86 0.12 -14.89
CA THR A 458 7.26 -0.29 -15.15
C THR A 458 7.46 -0.87 -16.55
N VAL A 459 6.45 -1.57 -17.10
CA VAL A 459 6.48 -2.09 -18.49
C VAL A 459 6.47 -0.91 -19.48
N GLU A 460 5.57 0.03 -19.29
CA GLU A 460 5.45 1.25 -20.11
C GLU A 460 6.74 2.09 -20.02
N ALA A 461 7.24 2.34 -18.81
CA ALA A 461 8.45 3.11 -18.55
C ALA A 461 9.69 2.50 -19.20
N LEU A 462 9.86 1.17 -19.15
CA LEU A 462 10.99 0.51 -19.81
C LEU A 462 10.93 0.67 -21.34
N SER A 463 9.74 0.53 -21.92
CA SER A 463 9.54 0.77 -23.35
C SER A 463 9.93 2.18 -23.76
N ASP A 464 9.51 3.19 -22.98
CA ASP A 464 9.82 4.60 -23.22
C ASP A 464 11.32 4.88 -23.07
N ILE A 465 11.97 4.35 -22.02
CA ILE A 465 13.42 4.48 -21.80
C ILE A 465 14.21 3.91 -22.99
N LEU A 466 13.86 2.73 -23.45
CA LEU A 466 14.53 2.07 -24.57
C LEU A 466 14.25 2.80 -25.90
N GLY A 467 13.03 3.31 -26.09
CA GLY A 467 12.64 4.09 -27.27
C GLY A 467 13.27 5.46 -27.36
N ALA A 468 13.66 6.07 -26.23
CA ALA A 468 14.23 7.40 -26.15
C ALA A 468 15.64 7.52 -26.77
N ARG A 469 16.38 6.42 -26.92
CA ARG A 469 17.74 6.40 -27.44
C ARG A 469 17.89 5.49 -28.64
N GLU A 470 18.62 5.97 -29.65
CA GLU A 470 18.83 5.21 -30.89
C GLU A 470 19.62 3.91 -30.63
N GLU A 471 20.61 3.96 -29.73
CA GLU A 471 21.46 2.81 -29.37
C GLU A 471 20.68 1.70 -28.66
N TRP A 472 19.56 2.03 -28.03
CA TRP A 472 18.73 1.07 -27.27
C TRP A 472 17.50 0.58 -28.05
N ARG A 473 17.15 1.21 -29.20
CA ARG A 473 15.94 0.87 -29.96
C ARG A 473 15.87 -0.57 -30.44
N SER A 474 17.00 -1.19 -30.76
CA SER A 474 17.04 -2.62 -31.14
C SER A 474 16.70 -3.58 -29.98
N TRP A 475 16.57 -3.06 -28.76
CA TRP A 475 16.21 -3.77 -27.55
C TRP A 475 14.79 -3.45 -27.06
N SER A 476 14.10 -2.53 -27.77
CA SER A 476 12.79 -2.03 -27.34
C SER A 476 11.65 -2.98 -27.71
N PHE A 477 10.52 -2.78 -27.06
CA PHE A 477 9.24 -3.42 -27.32
C PHE A 477 8.13 -2.36 -27.21
N ALA A 478 6.93 -2.66 -27.71
CA ALA A 478 5.82 -1.71 -27.65
C ALA A 478 5.26 -1.60 -26.21
N PRO A 479 4.83 -0.41 -25.75
CA PRO A 479 4.35 -0.20 -24.38
C PRO A 479 3.08 -1.03 -24.04
N ASP A 480 2.29 -1.42 -25.03
CA ASP A 480 1.10 -2.26 -24.92
C ASP A 480 1.40 -3.75 -25.10
N THR A 481 2.68 -4.15 -25.16
CA THR A 481 3.09 -5.53 -25.29
C THR A 481 2.56 -6.39 -24.14
N ARG A 482 2.02 -7.56 -24.49
CA ARG A 482 1.61 -8.59 -23.51
C ARG A 482 2.83 -9.10 -22.75
N VAL A 483 2.65 -9.49 -21.48
CA VAL A 483 3.73 -9.95 -20.60
C VAL A 483 3.54 -11.40 -20.17
N LEU A 484 4.63 -12.09 -19.86
CA LEU A 484 4.63 -13.32 -19.10
C LEU A 484 4.73 -12.94 -17.60
N LEU A 485 3.73 -13.32 -16.80
CA LEU A 485 3.77 -13.12 -15.36
C LEU A 485 4.54 -14.23 -14.67
N MET A 486 5.45 -13.87 -13.77
CA MET A 486 6.10 -14.80 -12.84
C MET A 486 6.01 -14.23 -11.43
N GLY A 487 5.89 -15.08 -10.41
CA GLY A 487 5.91 -14.57 -9.04
C GLY A 487 5.98 -15.68 -8.00
N HIS A 488 6.52 -15.34 -6.84
CA HIS A 488 6.68 -16.28 -5.72
C HIS A 488 5.97 -15.74 -4.48
N SER A 489 5.36 -16.65 -3.69
CA SER A 489 4.73 -16.31 -2.41
C SER A 489 3.65 -15.23 -2.57
N ASN A 490 3.80 -14.07 -1.94
CA ASN A 490 2.94 -12.90 -2.18
C ASN A 490 2.93 -12.49 -3.66
N GLY A 491 4.08 -12.57 -4.37
CA GLY A 491 4.14 -12.37 -5.82
C GLY A 491 3.47 -13.50 -6.61
N GLY A 492 3.45 -14.72 -6.08
CA GLY A 492 2.72 -15.85 -6.67
C GLY A 492 1.20 -15.62 -6.66
N GLN A 493 0.66 -15.15 -5.53
CA GLN A 493 -0.73 -14.71 -5.49
C GLN A 493 -0.96 -13.49 -6.39
N GLY A 494 0.00 -12.55 -6.43
CA GLY A 494 -0.02 -11.39 -7.32
C GLY A 494 -0.09 -11.80 -8.80
N ALA A 495 0.60 -12.86 -9.21
CA ALA A 495 0.53 -13.38 -10.58
C ALA A 495 -0.87 -13.94 -10.91
N TRP A 496 -1.53 -14.65 -9.98
CA TRP A 496 -2.93 -15.02 -10.11
C TRP A 496 -3.85 -13.79 -10.18
N TYR A 497 -3.61 -12.82 -9.30
CA TYR A 497 -4.40 -11.58 -9.21
C TYR A 497 -4.34 -10.77 -10.50
N VAL A 498 -3.13 -10.38 -10.92
CA VAL A 498 -2.92 -9.53 -12.11
C VAL A 498 -3.38 -10.24 -13.37
N GLY A 499 -3.07 -11.55 -13.51
CA GLY A 499 -3.54 -12.35 -14.63
C GLY A 499 -5.05 -12.42 -14.71
N GLY A 500 -5.73 -12.69 -13.61
CA GLY A 500 -7.19 -12.77 -13.54
C GLY A 500 -7.93 -11.45 -13.79
N ARG A 501 -7.28 -10.27 -13.56
CA ARG A 501 -7.89 -8.95 -13.83
C ARG A 501 -7.57 -8.41 -15.21
N TYR A 502 -6.43 -8.78 -15.80
CA TYR A 502 -5.96 -8.25 -17.08
C TYR A 502 -5.58 -9.35 -18.08
N PRO A 503 -6.46 -10.32 -18.36
CA PRO A 503 -6.10 -11.52 -19.12
C PRO A 503 -5.60 -11.23 -20.54
N ASP A 504 -6.13 -10.23 -21.24
CA ASP A 504 -5.67 -9.87 -22.59
C ASP A 504 -4.27 -9.23 -22.62
N ARG A 505 -3.76 -8.76 -21.45
CA ARG A 505 -2.38 -8.24 -21.32
C ARG A 505 -1.34 -9.34 -21.01
N ILE A 506 -1.75 -10.61 -20.91
CA ILE A 506 -0.94 -11.74 -20.45
C ILE A 506 -0.74 -12.74 -21.59
N VAL A 507 0.47 -13.30 -21.74
CA VAL A 507 0.74 -14.43 -22.62
C VAL A 507 0.82 -15.75 -21.87
N GLY A 508 1.09 -15.71 -20.55
CA GLY A 508 1.16 -16.87 -19.67
C GLY A 508 1.44 -16.47 -18.23
N VAL A 509 1.30 -17.42 -17.30
CA VAL A 509 1.50 -17.18 -15.86
C VAL A 509 2.31 -18.32 -15.23
N VAL A 510 3.32 -17.97 -14.42
CA VAL A 510 4.10 -18.92 -13.60
C VAL A 510 3.97 -18.50 -12.12
N PRO A 511 2.86 -18.83 -11.45
CA PRO A 511 2.64 -18.53 -10.05
C PRO A 511 3.27 -19.62 -9.18
N ALA A 512 4.16 -19.25 -8.27
CA ALA A 512 4.81 -20.18 -7.35
C ALA A 512 4.40 -19.89 -5.90
N ALA A 513 3.98 -20.91 -5.16
CA ALA A 513 3.65 -20.88 -3.73
C ALA A 513 2.70 -19.74 -3.32
N GLY A 514 1.73 -19.39 -4.20
CA GLY A 514 0.77 -18.32 -3.96
C GLY A 514 -0.46 -18.78 -3.18
N TYR A 515 -0.98 -17.93 -2.29
CA TYR A 515 -2.24 -18.17 -1.60
C TYR A 515 -3.46 -17.74 -2.44
N ILE A 516 -4.63 -18.32 -2.16
CA ILE A 516 -5.88 -18.04 -2.90
C ILE A 516 -6.40 -16.63 -2.58
N LYS A 517 -6.55 -16.35 -1.28
CA LYS A 517 -7.07 -15.11 -0.71
C LYS A 517 -6.66 -15.01 0.75
N SER A 518 -6.60 -13.79 1.26
CA SER A 518 -6.11 -13.53 2.62
C SER A 518 -6.95 -14.23 3.68
N GLN A 519 -8.27 -14.30 3.54
CA GLN A 519 -9.16 -14.94 4.52
C GLN A 519 -9.00 -16.47 4.60
N ALA A 520 -8.48 -17.09 3.54
CA ALA A 520 -8.23 -18.53 3.52
C ALA A 520 -6.84 -18.88 4.03
N TYR A 521 -5.89 -17.96 3.94
CA TYR A 521 -4.52 -18.12 4.40
C TYR A 521 -4.38 -17.76 5.88
N VAL A 522 -4.84 -16.57 6.27
CA VAL A 522 -4.99 -16.16 7.67
C VAL A 522 -6.48 -16.05 7.96
N PRO A 523 -7.09 -17.01 8.68
CA PRO A 523 -8.52 -17.02 8.93
C PRO A 523 -8.99 -15.69 9.49
N TRP A 524 -9.83 -15.00 8.73
CA TRP A 524 -10.33 -13.70 9.09
C TRP A 524 -11.75 -13.85 9.64
N VAL A 525 -11.88 -13.69 10.94
CA VAL A 525 -13.14 -13.96 11.63
C VAL A 525 -13.69 -12.75 12.39
N GLN A 526 -13.02 -11.60 12.34
CA GLN A 526 -13.39 -10.45 13.19
C GLN A 526 -13.63 -10.91 14.65
N SER A 527 -12.69 -11.67 15.20
CA SER A 527 -12.90 -12.61 16.29
C SER A 527 -13.52 -11.99 17.54
N ARG A 528 -13.09 -10.79 17.90
CA ARG A 528 -13.57 -10.12 19.12
C ARG A 528 -14.94 -9.50 18.96
N SER A 529 -15.37 -9.24 17.75
CA SER A 529 -16.55 -8.43 17.42
C SER A 529 -17.61 -9.17 16.60
N ALA A 530 -17.28 -10.33 16.04
CA ALA A 530 -18.20 -11.07 15.17
C ALA A 530 -19.54 -11.40 15.79
N HIS A 531 -19.62 -11.56 17.11
CA HIS A 531 -20.85 -11.81 17.85
C HIS A 531 -21.62 -10.54 18.26
N TYR A 532 -21.08 -9.36 18.00
CA TYR A 532 -21.73 -8.07 18.26
C TYR A 532 -22.31 -7.44 17.00
N ILE A 533 -21.85 -7.82 15.81
CA ILE A 533 -22.27 -7.23 14.54
C ILE A 533 -23.42 -8.02 13.90
N ASP A 534 -24.39 -7.31 13.35
CA ASP A 534 -25.42 -7.91 12.51
C ASP A 534 -24.80 -8.63 11.31
N PRO A 535 -25.21 -9.90 11.00
CA PRO A 535 -24.67 -10.64 9.87
C PRO A 535 -24.77 -9.94 8.51
N ALA A 536 -25.82 -9.14 8.29
CA ALA A 536 -25.96 -8.38 7.04
C ALA A 536 -24.91 -7.26 6.93
N LEU A 537 -24.63 -6.55 8.01
CA LEU A 537 -23.54 -5.57 8.07
C LEU A 537 -22.19 -6.24 7.88
N ARG A 538 -21.98 -7.41 8.51
CA ARG A 538 -20.75 -8.17 8.34
C ARG A 538 -20.53 -8.57 6.88
N ALA A 539 -21.56 -9.07 6.20
CA ALA A 539 -21.48 -9.44 4.79
C ALA A 539 -21.14 -8.23 3.89
N LEU A 540 -21.62 -7.03 4.21
CA LEU A 540 -21.25 -5.79 3.51
C LEU A 540 -19.81 -5.41 3.74
N LEU A 541 -19.30 -5.53 4.97
CA LEU A 541 -17.88 -5.31 5.24
C LEU A 541 -17.01 -6.30 4.45
N ASP A 542 -17.35 -7.59 4.50
CA ASP A 542 -16.62 -8.66 3.80
C ASP A 542 -16.63 -8.47 2.28
N SER A 543 -17.71 -7.92 1.71
CA SER A 543 -17.83 -7.71 0.27
C SER A 543 -16.77 -6.76 -0.29
N SER A 544 -16.19 -5.88 0.54
CA SER A 544 -15.09 -4.99 0.14
C SER A 544 -13.79 -5.75 -0.18
N LEU A 545 -13.65 -7.00 0.25
CA LEU A 545 -12.51 -7.89 -0.07
C LEU A 545 -12.72 -8.67 -1.37
N THR A 546 -13.94 -8.78 -1.87
CA THR A 546 -14.26 -9.53 -3.10
C THR A 546 -13.34 -9.22 -4.28
N PRO A 547 -12.93 -7.97 -4.54
CA PRO A 547 -11.99 -7.67 -5.63
C PRO A 547 -10.62 -8.34 -5.47
N ASP A 548 -10.23 -8.75 -4.28
CA ASP A 548 -8.91 -9.32 -3.98
C ASP A 548 -8.91 -10.86 -3.94
N ASP A 549 -10.09 -11.50 -4.02
CA ASP A 549 -10.26 -12.96 -3.94
C ASP A 549 -9.97 -13.65 -5.28
N ASN A 550 -8.81 -14.29 -5.43
CA ASN A 550 -8.35 -14.85 -6.72
C ASN A 550 -9.25 -15.97 -7.27
N ASP A 551 -9.82 -16.80 -6.40
CA ASP A 551 -10.70 -17.92 -6.78
C ASP A 551 -11.95 -17.47 -7.58
N LEU A 552 -12.40 -16.24 -7.37
CA LEU A 552 -13.58 -15.70 -8.05
C LEU A 552 -13.35 -15.33 -9.52
N PHE A 553 -12.09 -15.17 -9.95
CA PHE A 553 -11.72 -14.65 -11.27
C PHE A 553 -11.02 -15.68 -12.16
N LEU A 554 -10.98 -16.94 -11.75
CA LEU A 554 -10.31 -18.00 -12.51
C LEU A 554 -10.97 -18.29 -13.87
N SER A 555 -12.25 -17.97 -14.04
CA SER A 555 -12.91 -18.00 -15.35
C SER A 555 -12.17 -17.17 -16.40
N ASN A 556 -11.52 -16.08 -15.98
CA ASN A 556 -10.79 -15.17 -16.87
C ASN A 556 -9.45 -15.76 -17.34
N LEU A 557 -8.97 -16.80 -16.68
CA LEU A 557 -7.70 -17.47 -16.98
C LEU A 557 -7.87 -18.85 -17.63
N ALA A 558 -9.10 -19.22 -17.96
CA ALA A 558 -9.41 -20.57 -18.46
C ALA A 558 -8.66 -20.95 -19.74
N ASP A 559 -8.31 -19.97 -20.58
CA ASP A 559 -7.58 -20.16 -21.85
C ASP A 559 -6.11 -19.70 -21.75
N THR A 560 -5.66 -19.17 -20.59
CA THR A 560 -4.29 -18.70 -20.41
C THR A 560 -3.35 -19.87 -20.07
N PRO A 561 -2.17 -20.00 -20.74
CA PRO A 561 -1.17 -20.99 -20.35
C PRO A 561 -0.64 -20.71 -18.93
N ILE A 562 -0.70 -21.73 -18.07
CA ILE A 562 -0.28 -21.58 -16.67
C ILE A 562 0.63 -22.74 -16.27
N LEU A 563 1.78 -22.45 -15.64
CA LEU A 563 2.60 -23.40 -14.91
C LEU A 563 2.57 -23.06 -13.42
N ALA A 564 1.68 -23.68 -12.67
CA ALA A 564 1.54 -23.47 -11.23
C ALA A 564 2.51 -24.38 -10.47
N ILE A 565 3.33 -23.79 -9.59
CA ILE A 565 4.40 -24.48 -8.85
C ILE A 565 4.17 -24.33 -7.35
N HIS A 566 4.46 -25.42 -6.58
CA HIS A 566 4.42 -25.36 -5.12
C HIS A 566 5.34 -26.41 -4.50
N GLY A 567 6.03 -26.06 -3.41
CA GLY A 567 6.74 -27.04 -2.59
C GLY A 567 5.77 -27.94 -1.85
N GLY A 568 5.98 -29.24 -1.86
CA GLY A 568 5.06 -30.21 -1.23
C GLY A 568 5.02 -30.12 0.29
N ASP A 569 6.16 -29.70 0.89
CA ASP A 569 6.35 -29.53 2.34
C ASP A 569 6.42 -28.04 2.73
N ASP A 570 5.75 -27.18 1.96
CA ASP A 570 5.70 -25.72 2.22
C ASP A 570 5.14 -25.46 3.62
N GLU A 571 6.02 -24.96 4.50
CA GLU A 571 5.74 -24.65 5.90
C GLU A 571 5.06 -23.28 6.11
N ASN A 572 5.00 -22.48 5.06
CA ASN A 572 4.53 -21.11 5.10
C ASN A 572 3.17 -20.94 4.44
N VAL A 573 3.06 -21.17 3.14
CA VAL A 573 1.80 -21.16 2.40
C VAL A 573 1.39 -22.61 2.12
N PRO A 574 0.35 -23.13 2.80
CA PRO A 574 -0.04 -24.54 2.61
C PRO A 574 -0.32 -24.88 1.15
N VAL A 575 0.26 -25.99 0.68
CA VAL A 575 0.20 -26.42 -0.72
C VAL A 575 -1.23 -26.57 -1.29
N TRP A 576 -2.22 -26.77 -0.43
CA TRP A 576 -3.62 -26.90 -0.83
C TRP A 576 -4.15 -25.66 -1.55
N HIS A 577 -3.58 -24.46 -1.31
CA HIS A 577 -3.99 -23.24 -2.01
C HIS A 577 -3.82 -23.37 -3.53
N THR A 578 -2.66 -23.84 -4.00
CA THR A 578 -2.44 -24.04 -5.43
C THR A 578 -3.28 -25.21 -5.97
N ARG A 579 -3.43 -26.29 -5.21
CA ARG A 579 -4.30 -27.42 -5.58
C ARG A 579 -5.74 -26.94 -5.83
N GLU A 580 -6.28 -26.11 -4.95
CA GLU A 580 -7.64 -25.58 -5.06
C GLU A 580 -7.80 -24.63 -6.26
N LEU A 581 -6.83 -23.70 -6.48
CA LEU A 581 -6.84 -22.81 -7.64
C LEU A 581 -6.86 -23.60 -8.95
N VAL A 582 -6.03 -24.63 -9.07
CA VAL A 582 -5.95 -25.48 -10.27
C VAL A 582 -7.23 -26.30 -10.44
N ALA A 583 -7.78 -26.85 -9.36
CA ALA A 583 -9.03 -27.61 -9.41
C ALA A 583 -10.22 -26.73 -9.85
N THR A 584 -10.31 -25.53 -9.30
CA THR A 584 -11.36 -24.57 -9.66
C THR A 584 -11.22 -24.10 -11.12
N LEU A 585 -10.00 -23.84 -11.59
CA LEU A 585 -9.74 -23.48 -12.99
C LEU A 585 -10.21 -24.58 -13.93
N LYS A 586 -9.91 -25.86 -13.62
CA LYS A 586 -10.37 -27.02 -14.41
C LYS A 586 -11.88 -27.25 -14.32
N THR A 587 -12.53 -26.71 -13.30
CA THR A 587 -14.01 -26.72 -13.22
C THR A 587 -14.62 -25.73 -14.22
N TRP A 588 -13.97 -24.56 -14.42
CA TRP A 588 -14.38 -23.61 -15.45
C TRP A 588 -14.13 -24.13 -16.87
N ASN A 589 -12.97 -24.75 -17.11
CA ASN A 589 -12.61 -25.36 -18.36
C ASN A 589 -11.83 -26.66 -18.10
N PRO A 590 -12.43 -27.86 -18.32
CA PRO A 590 -11.71 -29.14 -18.14
C PRO A 590 -10.47 -29.29 -19.00
N HIS A 591 -10.38 -28.52 -20.10
CA HIS A 591 -9.25 -28.46 -21.03
C HIS A 591 -8.35 -27.26 -20.82
N ALA A 592 -8.46 -26.56 -19.68
CA ALA A 592 -7.59 -25.42 -19.36
C ALA A 592 -6.11 -25.78 -19.49
N ASN A 593 -5.35 -24.88 -20.13
CA ASN A 593 -3.92 -25.06 -20.35
C ASN A 593 -3.14 -24.79 -19.06
N VAL A 594 -3.37 -25.61 -18.03
CA VAL A 594 -2.70 -25.50 -16.73
C VAL A 594 -1.91 -26.78 -16.42
N THR A 595 -0.61 -26.61 -16.23
CA THR A 595 0.28 -27.61 -15.66
C THR A 595 0.46 -27.32 -14.16
N TYR A 596 0.16 -28.28 -13.33
CA TYR A 596 0.43 -28.22 -11.90
C TYR A 596 1.69 -29.03 -11.58
N ARG A 597 2.63 -28.41 -10.89
CA ARG A 597 3.85 -29.01 -10.40
C ARG A 597 3.94 -28.85 -8.89
N GLU A 598 3.91 -29.96 -8.18
CA GLU A 598 4.17 -30.07 -6.76
C GLU A 598 5.51 -30.75 -6.55
N ASP A 599 6.48 -30.01 -6.00
CA ASP A 599 7.84 -30.51 -5.78
C ASP A 599 7.90 -31.16 -4.39
N SER A 600 7.92 -32.50 -4.37
CA SER A 600 7.86 -33.30 -3.14
C SER A 600 9.10 -33.06 -2.27
N GLY A 601 8.91 -32.80 -0.97
CA GLY A 601 9.97 -32.54 -0.01
C GLY A 601 10.56 -31.14 -0.07
N GLU A 602 10.09 -30.29 -0.99
CA GLU A 602 10.55 -28.90 -1.09
C GLU A 602 9.70 -27.99 -0.20
N HIS A 603 10.36 -26.99 0.36
CA HIS A 603 9.83 -25.99 1.26
C HIS A 603 9.24 -24.78 0.53
N HIS A 604 8.88 -23.71 1.28
CA HIS A 604 8.32 -22.49 0.72
C HIS A 604 9.24 -21.82 -0.33
N TRP A 605 10.54 -21.82 -0.08
CA TRP A 605 11.56 -21.34 -1.00
C TRP A 605 12.68 -22.38 -1.11
N TYR A 606 13.06 -22.73 -2.33
CA TYR A 606 14.14 -23.69 -2.61
C TYR A 606 14.96 -23.29 -3.84
N GLU A 607 16.21 -23.73 -3.87
CA GLU A 607 17.11 -23.47 -4.99
C GLU A 607 16.56 -24.10 -6.27
N GLY A 608 16.57 -23.34 -7.36
CA GLY A 608 16.11 -23.80 -8.66
C GLY A 608 14.60 -23.73 -8.88
N LEU A 609 13.82 -23.14 -7.97
CA LEU A 609 12.36 -22.96 -8.13
C LEU A 609 11.98 -22.47 -9.54
N PHE A 610 12.65 -21.45 -10.06
CA PHE A 610 12.44 -20.94 -11.43
C PHE A 610 13.54 -21.33 -12.43
N LEU A 611 14.62 -21.98 -12.00
CA LEU A 611 15.76 -22.33 -12.85
C LEU A 611 15.74 -23.79 -13.33
N ASN A 612 14.70 -24.55 -12.99
CA ASN A 612 14.55 -25.93 -13.43
C ASN A 612 14.10 -26.04 -14.91
N ASP A 613 14.30 -27.23 -15.50
CA ASP A 613 14.03 -27.43 -16.93
C ASP A 613 12.55 -27.29 -17.32
N ALA A 614 11.62 -27.62 -16.43
CA ALA A 614 10.19 -27.46 -16.69
C ALA A 614 9.81 -25.98 -16.86
N VAL A 615 10.30 -25.11 -15.97
CA VAL A 615 10.09 -23.65 -16.06
C VAL A 615 10.79 -23.11 -17.30
N LYS A 616 12.06 -23.47 -17.55
CA LYS A 616 12.79 -22.99 -18.74
C LYS A 616 12.07 -23.37 -20.04
N THR A 617 11.59 -24.62 -20.14
CA THR A 617 10.85 -25.10 -21.31
C THR A 617 9.53 -24.36 -21.48
N PHE A 618 8.76 -24.21 -20.42
CA PHE A 618 7.50 -23.46 -20.44
C PHE A 618 7.72 -22.01 -20.86
N VAL A 619 8.63 -21.29 -20.19
CA VAL A 619 8.96 -19.90 -20.50
C VAL A 619 9.41 -19.76 -21.96
N ALA A 620 10.33 -20.63 -22.44
CA ALA A 620 10.79 -20.59 -23.83
C ALA A 620 9.66 -20.81 -24.83
N SER A 621 8.75 -21.76 -24.60
CA SER A 621 7.62 -22.04 -25.50
C SER A 621 6.63 -20.86 -25.54
N ILE A 622 6.38 -20.20 -24.42
CA ILE A 622 5.50 -19.01 -24.36
C ILE A 622 6.16 -17.83 -25.09
N LEU A 623 7.44 -17.56 -24.80
CA LEU A 623 8.13 -16.39 -25.39
C LEU A 623 8.39 -16.54 -26.89
N SER A 624 8.61 -17.78 -27.40
CA SER A 624 8.74 -18.01 -28.85
C SER A 624 7.43 -17.95 -29.62
N GLY A 625 6.30 -17.89 -28.92
CA GLY A 625 4.97 -17.96 -29.54
C GLY A 625 4.54 -19.36 -29.95
N GLU A 626 5.38 -20.41 -29.76
CA GLU A 626 5.02 -21.79 -30.04
C GLU A 626 3.88 -22.32 -29.15
N GLY A 627 3.73 -21.71 -27.95
CA GLY A 627 2.63 -21.98 -27.03
C GLY A 627 1.37 -21.15 -27.29
N ALA A 628 1.44 -20.17 -28.18
CA ALA A 628 0.27 -19.39 -28.60
C ALA A 628 -0.53 -20.23 -29.59
N THR A 629 -1.52 -20.96 -29.10
CA THR A 629 -2.53 -21.58 -29.95
C THR A 629 -3.16 -20.51 -30.81
N ALA A 630 -3.05 -20.66 -32.13
CA ALA A 630 -3.75 -19.83 -33.10
C ALA A 630 -5.25 -19.92 -32.83
N ALA A 631 -5.87 -18.79 -32.54
CA ALA A 631 -7.25 -18.58 -32.10
C ALA A 631 -7.57 -19.16 -30.70
N PRO A 632 -8.46 -18.54 -29.91
CA PRO A 632 -8.87 -19.09 -28.63
C PRO A 632 -9.37 -20.51 -28.83
N SER A 633 -8.79 -21.46 -28.07
CA SER A 633 -9.17 -22.87 -28.12
C SER A 633 -10.63 -23.07 -27.70
N SER A 634 -11.15 -22.15 -26.91
CA SER A 634 -12.54 -22.10 -26.44
C SER A 634 -13.31 -21.00 -27.17
N ARG A 635 -14.45 -21.38 -27.74
CA ARG A 635 -15.46 -20.46 -28.24
C ARG A 635 -16.56 -20.14 -27.19
N SER A 636 -16.38 -20.67 -25.98
CA SER A 636 -17.26 -20.41 -24.85
C SER A 636 -16.40 -20.02 -23.64
N TYR A 637 -16.60 -18.84 -23.11
CA TYR A 637 -15.82 -18.29 -21.97
C TYR A 637 -16.65 -17.33 -21.12
N THR A 638 -16.17 -17.05 -19.92
CA THR A 638 -16.84 -16.13 -19.00
C THR A 638 -15.85 -15.11 -18.45
N LEU A 639 -16.13 -13.84 -18.68
CA LEU A 639 -15.44 -12.71 -18.05
C LEU A 639 -16.14 -12.39 -16.72
N THR A 640 -15.42 -12.52 -15.61
CA THR A 640 -15.87 -12.14 -14.26
C THR A 640 -15.20 -10.84 -13.83
N VAL A 641 -15.96 -9.88 -13.34
CA VAL A 641 -15.50 -8.54 -12.94
C VAL A 641 -16.14 -8.14 -11.60
N ALA A 642 -15.34 -7.60 -10.68
CA ALA A 642 -15.84 -6.99 -9.44
C ALA A 642 -15.83 -5.46 -9.51
N VAL A 643 -14.75 -4.87 -10.05
CA VAL A 643 -14.57 -3.42 -10.19
C VAL A 643 -14.22 -3.14 -11.65
N PRO A 644 -15.16 -2.61 -12.44
CA PRO A 644 -14.94 -2.38 -13.88
C PRO A 644 -13.72 -1.48 -14.18
N SER A 645 -13.48 -0.43 -13.38
CA SER A 645 -12.36 0.49 -13.54
C SER A 645 -10.99 -0.14 -13.21
N ASP A 646 -10.97 -1.30 -12.56
CA ASP A 646 -9.77 -2.05 -12.15
C ASP A 646 -9.73 -3.43 -12.82
N SER A 647 -10.29 -3.55 -14.02
CA SER A 647 -10.36 -4.78 -14.79
C SER A 647 -10.08 -4.50 -16.26
N GLY A 648 -9.31 -5.39 -16.88
CA GLY A 648 -9.06 -5.37 -18.33
C GLY A 648 -10.12 -6.13 -19.11
N SER A 649 -9.78 -6.45 -20.36
CA SER A 649 -10.60 -7.24 -21.29
C SER A 649 -10.22 -8.72 -21.27
N LEU A 650 -11.15 -9.56 -21.73
CA LEU A 650 -10.93 -10.97 -22.08
C LEU A 650 -11.41 -11.19 -23.52
N HIS A 651 -10.50 -11.57 -24.42
CA HIS A 651 -10.77 -11.72 -25.86
C HIS A 651 -11.43 -10.48 -26.50
N GLY A 652 -11.02 -9.27 -26.02
CA GLY A 652 -11.57 -8.01 -26.49
C GLY A 652 -12.88 -7.58 -25.81
N TRP A 653 -13.48 -8.41 -24.95
CA TRP A 653 -14.68 -8.05 -24.20
C TRP A 653 -14.29 -7.30 -22.92
N SER A 654 -14.97 -6.19 -22.63
CA SER A 654 -14.76 -5.37 -21.45
C SER A 654 -16.08 -5.02 -20.77
N VAL A 655 -16.12 -5.04 -19.44
CA VAL A 655 -17.27 -4.58 -18.67
C VAL A 655 -17.02 -3.16 -18.17
N HIS A 656 -17.95 -2.25 -18.42
CA HIS A 656 -17.82 -0.84 -18.05
C HIS A 656 -18.66 -0.44 -16.84
N SER A 657 -19.80 -1.11 -16.63
CA SER A 657 -20.69 -0.80 -15.52
C SER A 657 -21.45 -2.02 -15.04
N LEU A 658 -21.63 -2.13 -13.73
CA LEU A 658 -22.44 -3.16 -13.08
C LEU A 658 -23.84 -2.62 -12.76
N SER A 659 -24.85 -3.48 -12.81
CA SER A 659 -26.21 -3.10 -12.41
C SER A 659 -26.27 -2.79 -10.91
N ILE A 660 -25.56 -3.57 -10.10
CA ILE A 660 -25.41 -3.43 -8.65
C ILE A 660 -23.91 -3.40 -8.34
N PRO A 661 -23.28 -2.20 -8.22
CA PRO A 661 -21.90 -2.09 -7.76
C PRO A 661 -21.70 -2.81 -6.42
N GLY A 662 -20.51 -3.40 -6.22
CA GLY A 662 -20.18 -4.19 -5.03
C GLY A 662 -20.54 -5.68 -5.14
N ARG A 663 -21.22 -6.11 -6.23
CA ARG A 663 -21.44 -7.52 -6.57
C ARG A 663 -20.67 -7.89 -7.83
N LEU A 664 -20.36 -9.18 -7.98
CA LEU A 664 -19.70 -9.68 -9.19
C LEU A 664 -20.59 -9.50 -10.43
N GLY A 665 -19.99 -9.01 -11.50
CA GLY A 665 -20.53 -9.09 -12.86
C GLY A 665 -19.96 -10.26 -13.61
N ARG A 666 -20.78 -10.95 -14.42
CA ARG A 666 -20.34 -12.03 -15.30
C ARG A 666 -20.91 -11.85 -16.69
N LEU A 667 -20.02 -11.93 -17.67
CA LEU A 667 -20.32 -11.89 -19.09
C LEU A 667 -19.94 -13.25 -19.70
N GLY A 668 -20.93 -14.11 -19.90
CA GLY A 668 -20.75 -15.39 -20.57
C GLY A 668 -20.91 -15.21 -22.07
N VAL A 669 -19.96 -15.64 -22.87
CA VAL A 669 -19.93 -15.53 -24.32
C VAL A 669 -19.85 -16.92 -24.95
N ASP A 670 -20.76 -17.22 -25.86
CA ASP A 670 -20.73 -18.43 -26.68
C ASP A 670 -20.69 -18.02 -28.17
N ILE A 671 -19.66 -18.44 -28.88
CA ILE A 671 -19.46 -18.15 -30.29
C ILE A 671 -19.65 -19.44 -31.10
N GLU A 672 -20.68 -19.50 -31.92
CA GLU A 672 -20.98 -20.61 -32.81
C GLU A 672 -21.00 -20.15 -34.28
N PRO A 673 -20.82 -21.05 -35.26
CA PRO A 673 -20.90 -20.67 -36.69
C PRO A 673 -22.21 -20.00 -37.07
N GLY A 674 -23.27 -20.19 -36.29
CA GLY A 674 -24.60 -19.62 -36.51
C GLY A 674 -24.92 -18.33 -35.76
N GLY A 675 -24.02 -17.85 -34.85
CA GLY A 675 -24.28 -16.65 -34.07
C GLY A 675 -23.40 -16.46 -32.86
N ILE A 676 -23.44 -15.26 -32.28
CA ILE A 676 -22.82 -14.92 -31.03
C ILE A 676 -23.92 -14.77 -29.99
N SER A 677 -23.82 -15.51 -28.88
CA SER A 677 -24.74 -15.44 -27.75
C SER A 677 -24.01 -14.93 -26.50
N VAL A 678 -24.49 -13.83 -25.95
CA VAL A 678 -23.97 -13.22 -24.75
C VAL A 678 -25.01 -13.33 -23.63
N ARG A 679 -24.60 -13.85 -22.47
CA ARG A 679 -25.41 -13.91 -21.26
C ARG A 679 -24.80 -13.02 -20.20
N THR A 680 -25.60 -12.16 -19.60
CA THR A 680 -25.14 -11.23 -18.58
C THR A 680 -25.68 -11.57 -17.19
N THR A 681 -24.88 -11.36 -16.19
CA THR A 681 -25.29 -11.38 -14.78
C THR A 681 -24.72 -10.14 -14.10
N ASN A 682 -25.58 -9.29 -13.58
CA ASN A 682 -25.20 -8.03 -12.92
C ASN A 682 -24.37 -7.08 -13.81
N ILE A 683 -24.54 -7.13 -15.13
CA ILE A 683 -23.88 -6.21 -16.08
C ILE A 683 -24.88 -5.16 -16.51
N LYS A 684 -24.47 -3.89 -16.48
CA LYS A 684 -25.25 -2.74 -17.02
C LYS A 684 -24.70 -2.27 -18.36
N ALA A 685 -23.39 -2.28 -18.54
CA ALA A 685 -22.75 -1.90 -19.80
C ALA A 685 -21.47 -2.69 -20.02
N PHE A 686 -21.23 -3.06 -21.27
CA PHE A 686 -20.03 -3.76 -21.73
C PHE A 686 -19.67 -3.36 -23.17
N SER A 687 -18.48 -3.71 -23.62
CA SER A 687 -18.08 -3.55 -25.02
C SER A 687 -17.33 -4.76 -25.55
N ILE A 688 -17.23 -4.85 -26.88
CA ILE A 688 -16.39 -5.79 -27.62
C ILE A 688 -15.60 -5.05 -28.68
N ARG A 689 -14.31 -5.36 -28.79
CA ARG A 689 -13.47 -4.96 -29.91
C ARG A 689 -13.73 -5.91 -31.06
N LEU A 690 -14.39 -5.47 -32.15
CA LEU A 690 -14.86 -6.33 -33.23
C LEU A 690 -13.73 -7.11 -33.92
N GLY A 691 -12.56 -6.52 -34.06
CA GLY A 691 -11.38 -7.20 -34.60
C GLY A 691 -10.83 -8.35 -33.75
N SER A 692 -11.32 -8.53 -32.52
CA SER A 692 -10.99 -9.69 -31.67
C SER A 692 -11.88 -10.90 -31.95
N LEU A 693 -12.96 -10.73 -32.68
CA LEU A 693 -13.86 -11.82 -33.05
C LEU A 693 -13.28 -12.64 -34.21
N PRO A 694 -13.55 -13.96 -34.25
CA PRO A 694 -13.15 -14.80 -35.38
C PRO A 694 -13.73 -14.33 -36.70
N GLU A 695 -12.98 -14.45 -37.78
CA GLU A 695 -13.41 -14.04 -39.12
C GLU A 695 -14.70 -14.74 -39.64
N ASP A 696 -14.92 -15.98 -39.18
CA ASP A 696 -16.07 -16.81 -39.59
C ASP A 696 -17.39 -16.41 -38.91
N VAL A 697 -17.37 -15.42 -38.04
CA VAL A 697 -18.58 -14.90 -37.36
C VAL A 697 -18.93 -13.46 -37.73
N LYS A 698 -18.38 -12.96 -38.83
CA LYS A 698 -18.85 -11.69 -39.43
C LYS A 698 -20.26 -11.85 -40.00
N ASN A 699 -21.13 -10.86 -39.73
CA ASN A 699 -22.50 -10.82 -40.20
C ASN A 699 -23.43 -11.94 -39.72
N VAL A 700 -23.09 -12.58 -38.56
CA VAL A 700 -23.99 -13.55 -37.89
C VAL A 700 -24.90 -12.84 -36.88
N PRO A 701 -26.04 -13.46 -36.48
CA PRO A 701 -26.88 -12.93 -35.43
C PRO A 701 -26.10 -12.71 -34.12
N PHE A 702 -26.27 -11.53 -33.51
CA PHE A 702 -25.70 -11.16 -32.23
C PHE A 702 -26.82 -11.06 -31.20
N LEU A 703 -26.81 -11.95 -30.23
CA LEU A 703 -27.83 -12.04 -29.17
C LEU A 703 -27.25 -11.65 -27.83
N VAL A 704 -27.91 -10.76 -27.09
CA VAL A 704 -27.59 -10.45 -25.70
C VAL A 704 -28.81 -10.74 -24.82
N ASP A 705 -28.68 -11.67 -23.90
CA ASP A 705 -29.78 -12.18 -23.07
C ASP A 705 -31.02 -12.59 -23.86
N GLY A 706 -30.80 -13.15 -25.07
CA GLY A 706 -31.86 -13.56 -26.01
C GLY A 706 -32.44 -12.44 -26.87
N GLN A 707 -31.97 -11.19 -26.70
CA GLN A 707 -32.37 -10.05 -27.55
C GLN A 707 -31.42 -9.90 -28.73
N SER A 708 -31.95 -9.77 -29.94
CA SER A 708 -31.14 -9.47 -31.12
C SER A 708 -30.66 -8.03 -31.11
N VAL A 709 -29.36 -7.84 -31.26
CA VAL A 709 -28.73 -6.53 -31.42
C VAL A 709 -28.30 -6.41 -32.88
N GLU A 710 -28.84 -5.41 -33.57
CA GLU A 710 -28.44 -5.11 -34.95
C GLU A 710 -27.07 -4.40 -34.93
N LEU A 711 -26.13 -4.89 -35.74
CA LEU A 711 -24.82 -4.32 -35.98
C LEU A 711 -24.75 -3.73 -37.38
N ASP A 712 -24.18 -2.52 -37.48
CA ASP A 712 -23.92 -1.89 -38.76
C ASP A 712 -22.81 -2.67 -39.52
N GLU A 713 -23.06 -3.08 -40.75
CA GLU A 713 -22.09 -3.80 -41.60
C GLU A 713 -20.77 -3.02 -41.75
N ALA A 714 -20.80 -1.69 -41.82
CA ALA A 714 -19.62 -0.84 -41.92
C ALA A 714 -18.70 -0.91 -40.68
N SER A 715 -19.24 -1.26 -39.51
CA SER A 715 -18.46 -1.41 -38.25
C SER A 715 -17.58 -2.65 -38.30
N TRP A 716 -17.95 -3.70 -39.01
CA TRP A 716 -17.17 -4.94 -39.14
C TRP A 716 -15.88 -4.79 -39.96
N ASP A 717 -15.78 -3.79 -40.78
CA ASP A 717 -14.61 -3.50 -41.61
C ASP A 717 -13.54 -2.67 -40.85
N GLN A 718 -13.84 -2.29 -39.61
CA GLN A 718 -12.94 -1.52 -38.74
C GLN A 718 -12.44 -2.39 -37.57
N PRO A 719 -11.26 -2.99 -37.67
CA PRO A 719 -10.77 -3.95 -36.65
C PRO A 719 -10.61 -3.32 -35.25
N ASP A 720 -10.39 -2.00 -35.19
CA ASP A 720 -10.26 -1.27 -33.89
C ASP A 720 -11.57 -0.68 -33.39
N PHE A 721 -12.70 -0.99 -34.05
CA PHE A 721 -14.01 -0.52 -33.63
C PHE A 721 -14.47 -1.24 -32.34
N PHE A 722 -14.90 -0.47 -31.37
CA PHE A 722 -15.51 -0.96 -30.14
C PHE A 722 -17.03 -0.81 -30.23
N LEU A 723 -17.74 -1.93 -30.25
CA LEU A 723 -19.17 -1.95 -30.02
C LEU A 723 -19.44 -1.89 -28.53
N ALA A 724 -19.97 -0.79 -28.04
CA ALA A 724 -20.42 -0.68 -26.66
C ALA A 724 -21.94 -0.83 -26.58
N LEU A 725 -22.42 -1.62 -25.61
CA LEU A 725 -23.82 -1.89 -25.35
C LEU A 725 -24.16 -1.55 -23.90
N ALA A 726 -25.30 -0.91 -23.69
CA ALA A 726 -25.85 -0.64 -22.38
C ALA A 726 -27.29 -1.12 -22.26
N GLN A 727 -27.68 -1.54 -21.05
CA GLN A 727 -29.05 -1.97 -20.74
C GLN A 727 -29.82 -0.83 -20.09
N GLU A 728 -30.95 -0.45 -20.69
CA GLU A 728 -31.93 0.45 -20.11
C GLU A 728 -33.30 -0.24 -20.08
N GLN A 729 -33.94 -0.27 -18.91
CA GLN A 729 -35.25 -0.91 -18.69
C GLN A 729 -35.35 -2.35 -19.23
N GLY A 730 -34.24 -3.09 -19.20
CA GLY A 730 -34.17 -4.46 -19.67
C GLY A 730 -33.91 -4.61 -21.20
N VAL A 731 -33.69 -3.52 -21.92
CA VAL A 731 -33.38 -3.53 -23.35
C VAL A 731 -31.93 -3.19 -23.60
N TRP A 732 -31.21 -4.02 -24.35
CA TRP A 732 -29.86 -3.79 -24.82
C TRP A 732 -29.82 -2.95 -26.09
N SER A 733 -29.02 -1.88 -26.09
CA SER A 733 -28.85 -1.02 -27.27
C SER A 733 -27.40 -0.52 -27.39
N PRO A 734 -26.93 -0.18 -28.60
CA PRO A 734 -25.64 0.48 -28.78
C PRO A 734 -25.58 1.79 -27.98
N TYR A 735 -24.42 2.03 -27.36
CA TYR A 735 -24.18 3.16 -26.48
C TYR A 735 -22.81 3.79 -26.78
N PRO A 736 -22.67 5.12 -26.82
CA PRO A 736 -21.37 5.76 -27.06
C PRO A 736 -20.36 5.39 -25.96
N LEU A 737 -19.19 4.91 -26.35
CA LEU A 737 -18.16 4.42 -25.40
C LEU A 737 -17.73 5.49 -24.38
N PHE A 738 -17.67 6.76 -24.78
CA PHE A 738 -17.30 7.87 -23.89
C PHE A 738 -18.34 8.15 -22.79
N ASP A 739 -19.62 7.84 -23.01
CA ASP A 739 -20.68 7.99 -22.02
C ASP A 739 -20.63 6.85 -20.97
N VAL A 740 -20.01 5.72 -21.31
CA VAL A 740 -19.87 4.56 -20.42
C VAL A 740 -18.67 4.75 -19.46
N GLN A 741 -17.74 5.64 -19.77
CA GLN A 741 -16.51 5.85 -19.02
C GLN A 741 -16.64 6.74 -17.76
N SER A 742 -17.85 7.15 -17.36
CA SER A 742 -18.01 7.80 -16.06
C SER A 742 -17.68 6.79 -14.95
N VAL A 743 -16.70 7.12 -14.10
CA VAL A 743 -16.20 6.21 -13.06
C VAL A 743 -17.32 5.84 -12.09
N PRO A 744 -17.77 4.59 -12.06
CA PRO A 744 -18.71 4.13 -11.05
C PRO A 744 -18.01 3.99 -9.70
N PRO A 745 -18.76 3.98 -8.60
CA PRO A 745 -18.25 3.60 -7.29
C PRO A 745 -17.60 2.21 -7.32
N THR A 746 -16.58 2.04 -6.52
CA THR A 746 -15.68 0.88 -6.60
C THR A 746 -16.00 -0.22 -5.59
N GLY A 747 -16.86 0.08 -4.62
CA GLY A 747 -17.25 -0.86 -3.57
C GLY A 747 -16.32 -0.91 -2.39
N ARG A 748 -15.23 -0.13 -2.37
CA ARG A 748 -14.27 -0.11 -1.27
C ARG A 748 -13.53 1.23 -1.12
N ILE A 749 -13.36 1.65 0.12
CA ILE A 749 -12.66 2.89 0.48
C ILE A 749 -11.18 2.87 0.06
N LEU A 750 -10.58 1.68 -0.03
CA LEU A 750 -9.19 1.46 -0.40
C LEU A 750 -8.82 2.12 -1.75
N ASN A 751 -9.80 2.33 -2.62
CA ASN A 751 -9.57 2.95 -3.92
C ASN A 751 -9.11 4.42 -3.85
N VAL A 752 -9.24 5.08 -2.70
CA VAL A 752 -8.63 6.40 -2.49
C VAL A 752 -7.11 6.37 -2.67
N LEU A 753 -6.47 5.21 -2.45
CA LEU A 753 -5.03 5.02 -2.65
C LEU A 753 -4.62 4.92 -4.13
N SER A 754 -5.55 4.62 -5.03
CA SER A 754 -5.30 4.55 -6.48
C SER A 754 -5.29 5.94 -7.12
N SER A 755 -4.50 6.87 -6.55
CA SER A 755 -4.38 8.24 -7.02
C SER A 755 -3.41 8.37 -8.20
N ALA A 756 -3.75 9.25 -9.14
CA ALA A 756 -2.89 9.54 -10.29
C ALA A 756 -1.72 10.48 -9.93
N GLY A 757 -1.81 11.22 -8.83
CA GLY A 757 -0.80 12.16 -8.33
C GLY A 757 -0.82 12.21 -6.81
N PRO A 758 -0.09 13.15 -6.19
CA PRO A 758 -0.09 13.35 -4.76
C PRO A 758 -1.50 13.52 -4.21
N ILE A 759 -1.83 12.77 -3.15
CA ILE A 759 -3.15 12.88 -2.52
C ILE A 759 -3.27 14.24 -1.83
N THR A 760 -4.30 15.01 -2.17
CA THR A 760 -4.56 16.30 -1.56
C THR A 760 -5.30 16.13 -0.24
N ILE A 761 -4.65 16.45 0.89
CA ILE A 761 -5.25 16.40 2.22
C ILE A 761 -5.75 17.79 2.59
N VAL A 762 -7.06 17.95 2.74
CA VAL A 762 -7.71 19.23 3.06
C VAL A 762 -8.01 19.30 4.55
N ILE A 763 -7.48 20.36 5.21
CA ILE A 763 -7.68 20.62 6.64
C ILE A 763 -8.39 21.97 6.84
N PRO A 764 -9.08 22.21 7.97
CA PRO A 764 -9.73 23.50 8.23
C PRO A 764 -8.73 24.66 8.22
N SER A 765 -9.17 25.83 7.75
CA SER A 765 -8.33 27.04 7.72
C SER A 765 -8.12 27.66 9.10
N GLN A 766 -9.04 27.45 10.04
CA GLN A 766 -8.96 27.99 11.40
C GLN A 766 -8.75 26.89 12.44
N SER A 767 -7.82 27.11 13.37
CA SER A 767 -7.49 26.20 14.47
C SER A 767 -7.17 24.75 14.01
N PRO A 768 -6.23 24.56 13.10
CA PRO A 768 -6.01 23.27 12.43
C PRO A 768 -5.19 22.25 13.23
N SER A 769 -4.79 22.51 14.50
CA SER A 769 -3.75 21.70 15.17
C SER A 769 -4.04 20.19 15.14
N ALA A 770 -5.20 19.75 15.58
CA ALA A 770 -5.55 18.32 15.59
C ALA A 770 -5.74 17.74 14.17
N GLN A 771 -6.35 18.53 13.26
CA GLN A 771 -6.52 18.09 11.88
C GLN A 771 -5.20 18.14 11.09
N LEU A 772 -4.30 19.08 11.39
CA LEU A 772 -2.95 19.08 10.82
C LEU A 772 -2.17 17.86 11.28
N SER A 773 -2.21 17.53 12.59
CA SER A 773 -1.59 16.32 13.12
C SER A 773 -2.15 15.06 12.45
N ALA A 774 -3.48 14.96 12.30
CA ALA A 774 -4.12 13.86 11.58
C ALA A 774 -3.70 13.81 10.09
N GLY A 775 -3.59 14.96 9.43
CA GLY A 775 -3.10 15.07 8.06
C GLY A 775 -1.65 14.59 7.92
N LEU A 776 -0.80 14.95 8.87
CA LEU A 776 0.59 14.50 8.93
C LEU A 776 0.70 13.00 9.17
N ARG A 777 -0.13 12.41 10.05
CA ARG A 777 -0.21 10.96 10.26
C ARG A 777 -0.64 10.23 8.99
N ILE A 778 -1.65 10.72 8.28
CA ILE A 778 -2.08 10.14 6.99
C ILE A 778 -0.96 10.28 5.96
N ALA A 779 -0.33 11.46 5.84
CA ALA A 779 0.78 11.66 4.91
C ALA A 779 1.96 10.72 5.21
N HIS A 780 2.30 10.54 6.50
CA HIS A 780 3.29 9.57 6.95
C HIS A 780 2.91 8.14 6.53
N ASN A 781 1.68 7.71 6.77
CA ASN A 781 1.22 6.38 6.39
C ASN A 781 1.20 6.17 4.88
N LEU A 782 0.81 7.18 4.10
CA LEU A 782 0.86 7.15 2.65
C LEU A 782 2.30 6.98 2.14
N ASP A 783 3.26 7.69 2.73
CA ASP A 783 4.67 7.57 2.38
C ASP A 783 5.24 6.20 2.78
N VAL A 784 5.08 5.80 4.04
CA VAL A 784 5.69 4.57 4.59
C VAL A 784 5.11 3.32 3.95
N TYR A 785 3.78 3.20 3.92
CA TYR A 785 3.12 1.94 3.50
C TYR A 785 2.79 1.88 2.00
N HIS A 786 2.76 3.02 1.29
CA HIS A 786 2.32 3.06 -0.10
C HIS A 786 3.28 3.78 -1.05
N LYS A 787 4.32 4.45 -0.51
CA LYS A 787 5.20 5.37 -1.27
C LYS A 787 4.38 6.38 -2.10
N LEU A 788 3.24 6.81 -1.55
CA LEU A 788 2.39 7.84 -2.14
C LEU A 788 2.69 9.18 -1.49
N ASP A 789 2.81 10.21 -2.30
CA ASP A 789 3.01 11.57 -1.83
C ASP A 789 1.69 12.23 -1.43
N ALA A 790 1.74 13.18 -0.50
CA ALA A 790 0.59 13.93 -0.04
C ALA A 790 0.85 15.44 0.00
N ASP A 791 -0.11 16.23 -0.50
CA ASP A 791 -0.12 17.68 -0.44
C ASP A 791 -1.15 18.16 0.60
N ILE A 792 -0.69 18.71 1.74
CA ILE A 792 -1.57 19.20 2.81
C ILE A 792 -1.90 20.67 2.53
N ILE A 793 -3.20 20.99 2.39
CA ILE A 793 -3.71 22.34 2.12
C ILE A 793 -4.88 22.70 3.02
N THR A 794 -5.12 24.00 3.16
CA THR A 794 -6.28 24.46 3.92
C THR A 794 -7.55 24.52 3.06
N GLU A 795 -8.72 24.56 3.69
CA GLU A 795 -10.04 24.76 3.04
C GLU A 795 -10.05 25.99 2.12
N ASP A 796 -9.49 27.13 2.56
CA ASP A 796 -9.47 28.36 1.77
C ASP A 796 -8.57 28.22 0.54
N GLU A 797 -7.44 27.53 0.68
CA GLU A 797 -6.55 27.21 -0.43
C GLU A 797 -7.21 26.24 -1.41
N ALA A 798 -7.87 25.20 -0.93
CA ALA A 798 -8.61 24.26 -1.76
C ALA A 798 -9.73 24.95 -2.54
N ALA A 799 -10.50 25.84 -1.90
CA ALA A 799 -11.53 26.64 -2.55
C ALA A 799 -10.97 27.59 -3.61
N THR A 800 -9.77 28.13 -3.39
CA THR A 800 -9.09 29.00 -4.36
C THR A 800 -8.63 28.18 -5.56
N ARG A 801 -7.94 27.06 -5.32
CA ARG A 801 -7.46 26.15 -6.37
C ARG A 801 -8.60 25.55 -7.20
N MET A 802 -9.77 25.31 -6.59
CA MET A 802 -10.95 24.85 -7.32
C MET A 802 -11.48 25.94 -8.28
N ARG A 803 -11.52 27.22 -7.84
CA ARG A 803 -12.03 28.34 -8.65
C ARG A 803 -11.12 28.71 -9.81
N ASP A 804 -9.80 28.64 -9.63
CA ASP A 804 -8.83 28.98 -10.67
C ASP A 804 -8.42 27.78 -11.54
N GLY A 805 -8.98 26.59 -11.28
CA GLY A 805 -8.72 25.37 -12.02
C GLY A 805 -7.35 24.74 -11.70
N SER A 806 -6.65 25.17 -10.65
CA SER A 806 -5.35 24.63 -10.24
C SER A 806 -5.46 23.51 -9.19
N LEU A 807 -6.68 23.11 -8.81
CA LEU A 807 -6.88 21.94 -7.97
C LEU A 807 -6.38 20.70 -8.71
N ALA A 808 -5.43 20.01 -8.10
CA ALA A 808 -4.85 18.80 -8.70
C ALA A 808 -5.93 17.76 -9.05
N SER A 809 -5.78 17.11 -10.19
CA SER A 809 -6.67 16.02 -10.63
C SER A 809 -6.34 14.68 -9.95
N ALA A 810 -5.93 14.75 -8.68
CA ALA A 810 -5.60 13.62 -7.81
C ALA A 810 -6.72 13.39 -6.79
N ASN A 811 -6.66 12.29 -6.07
CA ASN A 811 -7.64 12.01 -5.01
C ASN A 811 -7.50 13.01 -3.86
N ILE A 812 -8.62 13.33 -3.23
CA ILE A 812 -8.70 14.28 -2.12
C ILE A 812 -9.12 13.55 -0.85
N VAL A 813 -8.52 13.90 0.28
CA VAL A 813 -8.94 13.48 1.63
C VAL A 813 -9.34 14.71 2.41
N VAL A 814 -10.61 14.81 2.79
CA VAL A 814 -11.15 15.89 3.62
C VAL A 814 -11.15 15.47 5.08
N LEU A 815 -10.44 16.21 5.93
CA LEU A 815 -10.38 15.98 7.37
C LEU A 815 -11.27 16.97 8.10
N ALA A 816 -12.43 16.51 8.57
CA ALA A 816 -13.44 17.39 9.16
C ALA A 816 -13.89 16.94 10.56
N ARG A 817 -14.07 17.90 11.46
CA ARG A 817 -14.60 17.71 12.80
C ARG A 817 -15.70 18.71 13.09
N GLY A 818 -16.90 18.23 13.42
CA GLY A 818 -18.05 19.08 13.67
C GLY A 818 -18.52 19.82 12.42
N GLU A 819 -18.39 21.12 12.38
CA GLU A 819 -18.84 21.91 11.24
C GLU A 819 -17.88 21.81 10.04
N LEU A 820 -18.43 21.65 8.83
CA LEU A 820 -17.65 21.63 7.59
C LEU A 820 -17.24 23.06 7.18
N GLY A 821 -16.03 23.19 6.65
CA GLY A 821 -15.55 24.40 5.98
C GLY A 821 -16.31 24.68 4.67
N ALA A 822 -16.00 25.80 4.05
CA ALA A 822 -16.72 26.26 2.86
C ALA A 822 -16.49 25.33 1.64
N PHE A 823 -15.27 24.90 1.42
CA PHE A 823 -14.90 23.98 0.33
C PHE A 823 -15.57 22.61 0.51
N SER A 824 -15.42 21.98 1.67
CA SER A 824 -16.00 20.67 1.97
C SER A 824 -17.52 20.68 1.90
N ARG A 825 -18.14 21.77 2.35
CA ARG A 825 -19.60 21.97 2.28
C ARG A 825 -20.06 22.09 0.82
N SER A 826 -19.36 22.88 -0.01
CA SER A 826 -19.75 23.04 -1.43
C SER A 826 -19.69 21.71 -2.18
N ILE A 827 -18.63 20.89 -1.98
CA ILE A 827 -18.53 19.58 -2.60
C ILE A 827 -19.71 18.68 -2.18
N LEU A 828 -20.02 18.64 -0.87
CA LEU A 828 -21.07 17.76 -0.35
C LEU A 828 -22.47 18.19 -0.80
N GLU A 829 -22.70 19.48 -1.03
CA GLU A 829 -23.98 20.02 -1.48
C GLU A 829 -24.18 19.87 -3.00
N GLU A 830 -23.12 19.97 -3.81
CA GLU A 830 -23.18 19.81 -5.27
C GLU A 830 -23.52 18.38 -5.68
N ALA A 831 -23.01 17.39 -4.98
CA ALA A 831 -23.27 16.01 -5.30
C ALA A 831 -24.55 15.51 -4.61
N ARG A 832 -25.27 14.64 -5.31
CA ARG A 832 -26.51 14.01 -4.81
C ARG A 832 -26.27 12.85 -3.86
N THR A 833 -25.18 12.90 -3.07
CA THR A 833 -24.89 11.84 -2.11
C THR A 833 -25.89 11.84 -0.95
N PRO A 834 -26.23 10.66 -0.40
CA PRO A 834 -27.18 10.53 0.69
C PRO A 834 -26.74 11.12 2.03
N PHE A 835 -25.42 11.43 2.20
CA PHE A 835 -24.90 12.07 3.41
C PHE A 835 -25.21 13.56 3.46
N LYS A 836 -25.58 14.03 4.65
CA LYS A 836 -25.71 15.47 4.97
C LYS A 836 -25.10 15.72 6.34
N ILE A 837 -24.20 16.71 6.39
CA ILE A 837 -23.52 17.13 7.61
C ILE A 837 -23.89 18.59 7.87
N SER A 838 -24.37 18.87 9.08
CA SER A 838 -24.75 20.23 9.51
C SER A 838 -24.39 20.39 10.99
N GLY A 839 -23.41 21.22 11.29
CA GLY A 839 -22.80 21.30 12.60
C GLY A 839 -22.27 19.91 13.02
N THR A 840 -22.60 19.45 14.21
CA THR A 840 -22.28 18.10 14.70
C THR A 840 -23.30 17.03 14.28
N SER A 841 -24.29 17.39 13.47
CA SER A 841 -25.38 16.51 13.06
C SER A 841 -25.05 15.79 11.76
N LEU A 842 -24.99 14.48 11.81
CA LEU A 842 -24.80 13.59 10.67
C LEU A 842 -26.14 12.95 10.28
N LYS A 843 -26.54 13.12 9.02
CA LYS A 843 -27.72 12.45 8.47
C LYS A 843 -27.32 11.59 7.29
N LEU A 844 -27.90 10.39 7.23
CA LEU A 844 -27.80 9.50 6.08
C LEU A 844 -29.21 9.17 5.59
N ARG A 845 -29.50 9.48 4.32
CA ARG A 845 -30.83 9.27 3.71
C ARG A 845 -31.98 9.90 4.55
N GLY A 846 -31.71 11.05 5.14
CA GLY A 846 -32.66 11.76 6.00
C GLY A 846 -32.80 11.26 7.45
N ARG A 847 -32.26 10.08 7.76
CA ARG A 847 -32.19 9.56 9.13
C ARG A 847 -31.08 10.25 9.89
N LEU A 848 -31.39 10.80 11.04
CA LEU A 848 -30.41 11.40 11.93
C LEU A 848 -29.64 10.31 12.68
N LEU A 849 -28.32 10.35 12.59
CA LEU A 849 -27.42 9.44 13.28
C LEU A 849 -26.98 10.11 14.60
N ASN A 850 -27.79 9.96 15.62
CA ASN A 850 -27.60 10.55 16.95
C ASN A 850 -26.86 9.54 17.85
N GLY A 851 -25.57 9.59 17.89
CA GLY A 851 -24.77 8.86 18.85
C GLY A 851 -23.65 9.74 19.38
N PRO A 852 -23.18 9.52 20.62
CA PRO A 852 -22.00 10.22 21.08
C PRO A 852 -20.81 9.81 20.23
N SER A 853 -20.00 10.79 19.83
CA SER A 853 -18.76 10.57 19.12
C SER A 853 -18.89 9.74 17.82
N MET A 854 -19.91 10.05 17.03
CA MET A 854 -20.11 9.41 15.72
C MET A 854 -18.96 9.76 14.77
N ALA A 855 -18.56 8.76 14.00
CA ALA A 855 -17.57 8.89 12.95
C ALA A 855 -18.10 8.33 11.63
N THR A 856 -17.66 8.88 10.51
CA THR A 856 -17.94 8.33 9.19
C THR A 856 -16.77 8.53 8.25
N LEU A 857 -16.51 7.50 7.44
CA LEU A 857 -15.71 7.61 6.23
C LEU A 857 -16.61 7.31 5.04
N PHE A 858 -16.52 8.10 4.00
CA PHE A 858 -17.26 7.82 2.77
C PHE A 858 -16.57 8.40 1.55
N LEU A 859 -16.59 7.64 0.47
CA LEU A 859 -16.18 8.09 -0.85
C LEU A 859 -17.24 9.00 -1.46
N HIS A 860 -16.76 9.95 -2.26
CA HIS A 860 -17.56 10.98 -2.91
C HIS A 860 -16.94 11.29 -4.27
N PRO A 861 -17.71 11.68 -5.30
CA PRO A 861 -17.14 12.10 -6.58
C PRO A 861 -16.23 13.31 -6.42
N HIS A 862 -15.17 13.35 -7.22
CA HIS A 862 -14.29 14.52 -7.27
C HIS A 862 -15.00 15.70 -7.98
N PRO A 863 -14.84 16.94 -7.50
CA PRO A 863 -15.62 18.08 -8.03
C PRO A 863 -15.29 18.44 -9.50
N THR A 864 -14.08 18.17 -9.95
CA THR A 864 -13.60 18.59 -11.28
C THR A 864 -13.05 17.47 -12.15
N ASN A 865 -12.82 16.27 -11.60
CA ASN A 865 -12.21 15.16 -12.32
C ASN A 865 -13.00 13.86 -12.10
N ALA A 866 -13.65 13.35 -13.16
CA ALA A 866 -14.42 12.12 -13.10
C ALA A 866 -13.58 10.87 -12.77
N ASN A 867 -12.25 10.92 -12.97
CA ASN A 867 -11.31 9.81 -12.71
C ASN A 867 -10.70 9.83 -11.31
N SER A 868 -11.12 10.76 -10.45
CA SER A 868 -10.60 10.91 -9.10
C SER A 868 -11.71 10.89 -8.06
N LEU A 869 -11.34 10.68 -6.81
CA LEU A 869 -12.25 10.47 -5.69
C LEU A 869 -11.99 11.51 -4.59
N VAL A 870 -13.02 11.77 -3.80
CA VAL A 870 -12.89 12.46 -2.52
C VAL A 870 -13.23 11.46 -1.42
N LEU A 871 -12.39 11.38 -0.39
CA LEU A 871 -12.68 10.67 0.85
C LEU A 871 -13.00 11.70 1.94
N PHE A 872 -14.19 11.65 2.51
CA PHE A 872 -14.50 12.37 3.74
C PHE A 872 -14.17 11.52 4.94
N ALA A 873 -13.30 12.02 5.83
CA ALA A 873 -13.04 11.49 7.16
C ALA A 873 -13.61 12.48 8.17
N TYR A 874 -14.81 12.18 8.69
CA TYR A 874 -15.58 13.09 9.53
C TYR A 874 -15.83 12.49 10.91
N GLY A 875 -15.68 13.34 11.95
CA GLY A 875 -16.11 13.06 13.31
C GLY A 875 -16.99 14.16 13.89
N ALA A 876 -18.04 13.78 14.62
CA ALA A 876 -18.94 14.74 15.27
C ALA A 876 -18.22 15.53 16.39
N ASP A 877 -17.24 14.91 17.02
CA ASP A 877 -16.35 15.46 18.05
C ASP A 877 -14.92 14.90 17.89
N MET A 878 -14.01 15.20 18.82
CA MET A 878 -12.62 14.76 18.73
C MET A 878 -12.49 13.24 18.77
N SER A 879 -13.22 12.55 19.66
CA SER A 879 -13.19 11.09 19.75
C SER A 879 -13.71 10.41 18.47
N GLY A 880 -14.80 10.97 17.89
CA GLY A 880 -15.30 10.53 16.59
C GLY A 880 -14.30 10.78 15.46
N PHE A 881 -13.65 11.93 15.46
CA PHE A 881 -12.65 12.29 14.46
C PHE A 881 -11.43 11.34 14.51
N GLU A 882 -10.87 11.08 15.70
CA GLU A 882 -9.77 10.12 15.87
C GLU A 882 -10.18 8.72 15.38
N ARG A 883 -11.43 8.30 15.61
CA ARG A 883 -11.95 7.02 15.11
C ARG A 883 -12.04 7.00 13.58
N ALA A 884 -12.46 8.09 12.95
CA ALA A 884 -12.47 8.20 11.50
C ALA A 884 -11.04 8.12 10.93
N VAL A 885 -10.10 8.85 11.50
CA VAL A 885 -8.68 8.84 11.05
C VAL A 885 -8.06 7.44 11.21
N ARG A 886 -8.37 6.72 12.29
CA ARG A 886 -7.91 5.34 12.53
C ARG A 886 -8.39 4.35 11.47
N LEU A 887 -9.55 4.59 10.86
CA LEU A 887 -10.12 3.76 9.79
C LEU A 887 -9.57 4.12 8.41
N PHE A 888 -8.73 5.14 8.27
CA PHE A 888 -8.07 5.43 6.99
C PHE A 888 -7.25 4.21 6.55
N PRO A 889 -7.37 3.75 5.28
CA PRO A 889 -6.72 2.53 4.82
C PRO A 889 -5.21 2.71 4.72
N ILE A 890 -4.46 1.98 5.54
CA ILE A 890 -2.98 1.96 5.51
C ILE A 890 -2.41 0.65 4.95
N ARG A 891 -3.28 -0.31 4.63
CA ARG A 891 -2.90 -1.64 4.13
C ARG A 891 -4.01 -2.25 3.29
N THR A 892 -3.70 -3.31 2.55
CA THR A 892 -4.67 -4.11 1.83
C THR A 892 -5.45 -5.04 2.78
N GLY A 893 -6.57 -5.61 2.32
CA GLY A 893 -7.41 -6.50 3.13
C GLY A 893 -8.20 -5.79 4.25
N VAL A 894 -8.42 -4.49 4.13
CA VAL A 894 -9.27 -3.72 5.06
C VAL A 894 -10.74 -3.84 4.64
N THR A 895 -11.59 -4.22 5.57
CA THR A 895 -13.02 -4.46 5.34
C THR A 895 -13.86 -3.20 5.51
N VAL A 896 -13.62 -2.21 4.64
CA VAL A 896 -14.39 -0.96 4.61
C VAL A 896 -14.92 -0.75 3.19
N PRO A 897 -16.26 -0.84 2.96
CA PRO A 897 -16.88 -0.54 1.68
C PRO A 897 -16.83 0.97 1.36
N ASP A 898 -17.58 1.44 0.37
CA ASP A 898 -17.54 2.86 -0.06
C ASP A 898 -17.89 3.84 1.06
N TRP A 899 -18.69 3.43 2.04
CA TRP A 899 -19.02 4.24 3.19
C TRP A 899 -19.25 3.39 4.43
N ILE A 900 -18.90 3.95 5.59
CA ILE A 900 -19.10 3.35 6.91
C ILE A 900 -19.43 4.42 7.94
N VAL A 901 -20.32 4.09 8.88
CA VAL A 901 -20.66 4.92 10.05
C VAL A 901 -20.34 4.11 11.30
N VAL A 902 -19.53 4.69 12.18
CA VAL A 902 -19.00 4.00 13.36
C VAL A 902 -19.27 4.83 14.62
N GLY A 903 -19.72 4.19 15.67
CA GLY A 903 -19.98 4.80 16.96
C GLY A 903 -18.91 4.46 18.01
N ARG A 904 -19.10 4.99 19.22
CA ARG A 904 -18.19 4.82 20.37
C ARG A 904 -17.92 3.34 20.70
N GLN A 905 -18.91 2.47 20.50
CA GLN A 905 -18.76 1.04 20.84
C GLN A 905 -17.65 0.34 20.04
N ALA A 906 -17.19 0.92 18.91
CA ALA A 906 -16.08 0.34 18.16
C ALA A 906 -14.78 0.26 18.98
N ASP A 907 -14.56 1.17 19.90
CA ASP A 907 -13.37 1.18 20.75
C ASP A 907 -13.25 -0.07 21.63
N GLU A 908 -14.40 -0.67 22.00
CA GLU A 908 -14.49 -1.84 22.89
C GLU A 908 -14.88 -3.12 22.14
N ARG A 909 -15.64 -3.00 21.04
CA ARG A 909 -16.30 -4.10 20.34
C ARG A 909 -15.93 -4.21 18.87
N GLY A 910 -14.89 -3.46 18.43
CA GLY A 910 -14.47 -3.50 17.04
C GLY A 910 -15.62 -3.23 16.06
N THR A 911 -15.86 -4.14 15.13
CA THR A 911 -16.97 -4.03 14.15
C THR A 911 -18.36 -4.01 14.78
N GLY A 912 -18.52 -4.43 16.04
CA GLY A 912 -19.77 -4.28 16.80
C GLY A 912 -20.18 -2.82 17.05
N GLY A 913 -19.29 -1.84 16.81
CA GLY A 913 -19.59 -0.41 16.84
C GLY A 913 -19.97 0.19 15.49
N VAL A 914 -20.10 -0.62 14.43
CA VAL A 914 -20.57 -0.18 13.11
C VAL A 914 -22.08 0.00 13.15
N HIS A 915 -22.54 1.22 12.87
CA HIS A 915 -23.95 1.57 12.80
C HIS A 915 -24.54 1.44 11.40
N GLY A 916 -23.70 1.46 10.38
CA GLY A 916 -24.10 1.28 9.00
C GLY A 916 -22.89 1.24 8.09
N ALA A 917 -23.05 0.54 6.96
CA ALA A 917 -22.03 0.43 5.93
C ALA A 917 -22.70 0.15 4.58
N GLY A 918 -21.99 0.44 3.49
CA GLY A 918 -22.50 0.10 2.18
C GLY A 918 -21.63 0.55 1.01
N VAL A 919 -22.08 0.14 -0.16
CA VAL A 919 -21.53 0.48 -1.46
C VAL A 919 -22.47 1.45 -2.16
N TRP A 920 -21.95 2.50 -2.79
CA TRP A 920 -22.78 3.41 -3.59
C TRP A 920 -23.32 2.71 -4.84
N GLY A 921 -24.48 3.13 -5.27
CA GLY A 921 -25.03 2.78 -6.56
C GLY A 921 -24.41 3.62 -7.69
N ASN A 922 -24.71 3.26 -8.93
CA ASN A 922 -24.30 4.05 -10.09
C ASN A 922 -24.69 5.53 -9.91
N ASN A 923 -23.85 6.43 -10.39
CA ASN A 923 -24.00 7.89 -10.20
C ASN A 923 -24.01 8.32 -8.72
N TRP A 924 -23.32 7.58 -7.86
CA TRP A 924 -23.18 7.88 -6.43
C TRP A 924 -24.51 7.91 -5.68
N SER A 925 -25.51 7.25 -6.23
CA SER A 925 -26.83 7.11 -5.63
C SER A 925 -26.84 6.08 -4.50
N TRP A 926 -27.92 6.02 -3.75
CA TRP A 926 -28.14 4.99 -2.76
C TRP A 926 -28.29 3.59 -3.42
N ASN A 927 -27.60 2.60 -2.89
CA ASN A 927 -27.65 1.21 -3.34
C ASN A 927 -28.39 0.37 -2.29
N GLU A 928 -29.67 0.14 -2.51
CA GLU A 928 -30.52 -0.59 -1.55
C GLU A 928 -30.05 -2.03 -1.34
N ALA A 929 -29.46 -2.66 -2.36
CA ALA A 929 -29.00 -4.04 -2.31
C ALA A 929 -27.67 -4.21 -1.59
N MET A 930 -26.90 -3.13 -1.43
CA MET A 930 -25.55 -3.14 -0.83
C MET A 930 -25.40 -2.06 0.24
N SER A 931 -26.44 -1.84 1.02
CA SER A 931 -26.42 -0.88 2.13
C SER A 931 -27.26 -1.40 3.29
N ALA A 932 -26.74 -1.21 4.52
CA ALA A 932 -27.46 -1.51 5.76
C ALA A 932 -27.11 -0.49 6.85
N PHE A 933 -28.13 -0.02 7.65
CA PHE A 933 -27.94 0.84 8.81
C PHE A 933 -29.20 0.94 9.67
#